data_780ee287528e63fb84066af23cff71df
#
_entry.id   780ee287528e63fb84066af23cff71df
#
_cell.length_a   1.000
_cell.length_b   1.000
_cell.length_c   1.000
_cell.angle_alpha   90.00
_cell.angle_beta   90.00
_cell.angle_gamma   90.00
#
_symmetry.space_group_name_H-M   'P 1'
#
loop_
_entity.id
_entity.type
_entity.pdbx_description
1 polymer ?
#
loop_
_entity_poly.entity_id
_entity_poly.type
_entity_poly.pdbx_seq_one_letter_code
_entity_poly.pdbx_strand_id
1 'polypeptide(L)'
;MVVQKSVNDCGIACLLYVLKYFGKNVTYKSVEEKIIKEKDGSSAYEIIKVSKEFGISSCGYKNLKVNKNLTFPLIAHTINNNVQHFVVVLKVSNNNVYIMDPSYGLITKPKDEFNKSYTGVAILFKNYNPYLLNNVINGRSILLITILILLFTLLSLFYSYLLSYLVESISTKNNLIILFLSFILLGVIKEMFSYAKDLSLLKYQLKTDETLTIPFLKKLFNLSYLFYHDKPVGELISKINDLSYVKEALLSIVEVLFVNVVIILISFIFLLFLNVHIFYFNFILCLILILYNMRFWKKNSYKNYDLQTKNEYLNARISKTIENIYDIKNLRKESYVSNKITNLYNDLLACYKDIKSRCVKKDFINKLLILIGISISLLISLLEKVDVKDTLFITYVLSFIYDSSQNICTLFFLHSNYRASSVRISELYKIKEIDFGYKIMVNDIKFNNFYYKYKDKIILNDIHFRLSMGDFVLIKGPTGSGKTTLFKALTKKIRFDERTILINGKTISKYNFDTLRRSIIYVEQDIKLFDDTILENITLGRKLNLRRNFKMVLEEEFKKKGIDYNILVDSANSNLSGGEIALIKIAQVLNNDFDMVIFDETTSSLDTRLEKIVLNAIKEDYKDKIVVFISHRNYNTYLFNKIIKIKDKKGRMIYDKTKTKRIKKIKGRRFKWLGNRWYYSRRNFCRRNIWRNCKTI
;
A
#
# COMPACT_ATOMS: atom_id res chain seq x y z
N MET A 1 -17.21 -27.93 9.08
CA MET A 1 -16.73 -27.85 10.47
C MET A 1 -15.20 -27.68 10.39
N VAL A 2 -14.60 -26.81 11.20
CA VAL A 2 -13.13 -26.65 11.24
C VAL A 2 -12.66 -27.36 12.49
N VAL A 3 -11.88 -28.43 12.32
CA VAL A 3 -11.32 -29.23 13.44
C VAL A 3 -9.80 -29.12 13.37
N GLN A 4 -9.13 -29.04 14.50
CA GLN A 4 -7.66 -29.05 14.59
C GLN A 4 -7.09 -30.40 14.12
N LYS A 5 -5.91 -30.37 13.50
CA LYS A 5 -5.24 -31.59 13.02
C LYS A 5 -4.28 -32.19 14.04
N SER A 6 -3.75 -31.35 14.93
CA SER A 6 -2.87 -31.74 16.03
C SER A 6 -3.23 -30.96 17.29
N VAL A 7 -2.74 -31.41 18.45
CA VAL A 7 -3.01 -30.78 19.75
C VAL A 7 -2.59 -29.31 19.79
N ASN A 8 -1.54 -28.93 19.06
CA ASN A 8 -0.96 -27.58 19.05
C ASN A 8 -1.53 -26.66 17.94
N ASP A 9 -2.57 -27.11 17.21
CA ASP A 9 -3.13 -26.38 16.07
C ASP A 9 -4.42 -25.63 16.38
N CYS A 10 -4.80 -25.49 17.66
CA CYS A 10 -6.04 -24.82 18.05
C CYS A 10 -6.12 -23.38 17.54
N GLY A 11 -5.02 -22.62 17.59
CA GLY A 11 -4.95 -21.26 17.06
C GLY A 11 -5.16 -21.17 15.54
N ILE A 12 -4.62 -22.11 14.77
CA ILE A 12 -4.80 -22.21 13.31
C ILE A 12 -6.27 -22.50 12.98
N ALA A 13 -6.87 -23.47 13.67
CA ALA A 13 -8.27 -23.83 13.46
C ALA A 13 -9.24 -22.69 13.85
N CYS A 14 -8.98 -22.00 14.96
CA CYS A 14 -9.75 -20.82 15.37
C CYS A 14 -9.64 -19.71 14.33
N LEU A 15 -8.44 -19.39 13.88
CA LEU A 15 -8.24 -18.36 12.87
C LEU A 15 -8.92 -18.74 11.55
N LEU A 16 -8.78 -19.96 11.09
CA LEU A 16 -9.45 -20.46 9.87
C LEU A 16 -10.97 -20.35 9.97
N TYR A 17 -11.55 -20.67 11.14
CA TYR A 17 -12.99 -20.53 11.36
C TYR A 17 -13.41 -19.06 11.25
N VAL A 18 -12.70 -18.15 11.91
CA VAL A 18 -12.97 -16.70 11.86
C VAL A 18 -12.81 -16.17 10.42
N LEU A 19 -11.76 -16.57 9.71
CA LEU A 19 -11.56 -16.18 8.31
C LEU A 19 -12.73 -16.62 7.42
N LYS A 20 -13.19 -17.87 7.58
CA LYS A 20 -14.38 -18.39 6.87
C LYS A 20 -15.67 -17.69 7.26
N TYR A 21 -15.85 -17.36 8.55
CA TYR A 21 -16.99 -16.60 9.04
C TYR A 21 -17.09 -15.21 8.37
N PHE A 22 -15.95 -14.56 8.17
CA PHE A 22 -15.88 -13.28 7.43
C PHE A 22 -15.84 -13.46 5.90
N GLY A 23 -16.20 -14.64 5.39
CA GLY A 23 -16.32 -14.91 3.96
C GLY A 23 -14.99 -15.08 3.21
N LYS A 24 -13.89 -15.30 3.91
CA LYS A 24 -12.60 -15.59 3.29
C LYS A 24 -12.54 -17.08 2.92
N ASN A 25 -12.26 -17.36 1.65
CA ASN A 25 -12.08 -18.74 1.20
C ASN A 25 -10.62 -19.17 1.34
N VAL A 26 -10.27 -19.61 2.53
CA VAL A 26 -8.91 -19.96 2.93
C VAL A 26 -8.86 -21.44 3.28
N THR A 27 -7.79 -22.13 2.89
CA THR A 27 -7.54 -23.52 3.23
C THR A 27 -6.76 -23.63 4.55
N TYR A 28 -6.88 -24.77 5.22
CA TYR A 28 -6.11 -25.02 6.44
C TYR A 28 -4.60 -24.88 6.20
N LYS A 29 -4.10 -25.43 5.11
CA LYS A 29 -2.70 -25.38 4.71
C LYS A 29 -2.17 -23.96 4.52
N SER A 30 -2.97 -23.06 3.91
CA SER A 30 -2.56 -21.67 3.69
C SER A 30 -2.48 -20.84 4.98
N VAL A 31 -3.23 -21.19 6.02
CA VAL A 31 -3.10 -20.58 7.35
C VAL A 31 -1.90 -21.18 8.10
N GLU A 32 -1.71 -22.49 8.00
CA GLU A 32 -0.62 -23.21 8.64
C GLU A 32 0.76 -22.75 8.15
N GLU A 33 0.94 -22.55 6.87
CA GLU A 33 2.21 -22.07 6.27
C GLU A 33 2.61 -20.67 6.73
N LYS A 34 1.66 -19.87 7.20
CA LYS A 34 1.90 -18.48 7.63
C LYS A 34 2.05 -18.31 9.13
N ILE A 35 1.50 -19.21 9.93
CA ILE A 35 1.62 -19.18 11.38
C ILE A 35 2.92 -19.85 11.81
N ILE A 36 3.76 -19.11 12.54
CA ILE A 36 4.97 -19.67 13.16
C ILE A 36 4.53 -20.42 14.42
N LYS A 37 4.72 -21.73 14.40
CA LYS A 37 4.45 -22.58 15.57
C LYS A 37 5.64 -22.53 16.53
N GLU A 38 5.38 -22.17 17.78
CA GLU A 38 6.30 -22.37 18.90
C GLU A 38 6.14 -23.78 19.49
N LYS A 39 6.99 -24.17 20.45
CA LYS A 39 6.92 -25.53 21.05
C LYS A 39 5.54 -25.86 21.63
N ASP A 40 4.82 -24.83 22.13
CA ASP A 40 3.53 -24.97 22.80
C ASP A 40 2.32 -24.52 21.93
N GLY A 41 2.51 -24.34 20.62
CA GLY A 41 1.45 -23.95 19.68
C GLY A 41 1.59 -22.53 19.12
N SER A 42 0.47 -21.94 18.69
CA SER A 42 0.45 -20.59 18.07
C SER A 42 0.25 -19.53 19.14
N SER A 43 1.05 -18.47 19.15
CA SER A 43 0.84 -17.34 20.06
C SER A 43 -0.33 -16.45 19.61
N ALA A 44 -0.97 -15.72 20.54
CA ALA A 44 -2.00 -14.74 20.21
C ALA A 44 -1.47 -13.64 19.26
N TYR A 45 -0.19 -13.30 19.37
CA TYR A 45 0.48 -12.35 18.50
C TYR A 45 0.55 -12.84 17.05
N GLU A 46 0.91 -14.12 16.82
CA GLU A 46 0.96 -14.71 15.48
C GLU A 46 -0.45 -14.81 14.87
N ILE A 47 -1.47 -15.16 15.65
CA ILE A 47 -2.86 -15.17 15.18
C ILE A 47 -3.29 -13.78 14.71
N ILE A 48 -2.96 -12.71 15.48
CA ILE A 48 -3.24 -11.32 15.10
C ILE A 48 -2.47 -10.93 13.84
N LYS A 49 -1.21 -11.28 13.74
CA LYS A 49 -0.36 -10.97 12.59
C LYS A 49 -0.89 -11.62 11.32
N VAL A 50 -1.14 -12.92 11.36
CA VAL A 50 -1.64 -13.68 10.21
C VAL A 50 -3.07 -13.30 9.84
N SER A 51 -3.95 -12.99 10.81
CA SER A 51 -5.29 -12.48 10.49
C SER A 51 -5.26 -11.17 9.67
N LYS A 52 -4.30 -10.29 9.97
CA LYS A 52 -4.08 -9.05 9.22
C LYS A 52 -3.57 -9.32 7.80
N GLU A 53 -2.73 -10.34 7.61
CA GLU A 53 -2.27 -10.77 6.27
C GLU A 53 -3.42 -11.28 5.40
N PHE A 54 -4.44 -11.90 6.00
CA PHE A 54 -5.69 -12.28 5.31
C PHE A 54 -6.71 -11.14 5.22
N GLY A 55 -6.32 -9.90 5.56
CA GLY A 55 -7.15 -8.71 5.41
C GLY A 55 -8.29 -8.61 6.43
N ILE A 56 -8.11 -9.18 7.64
CA ILE A 56 -9.05 -8.99 8.76
C ILE A 56 -8.36 -8.18 9.85
N SER A 57 -8.97 -7.07 10.23
CA SER A 57 -8.50 -6.23 11.34
C SER A 57 -8.75 -6.94 12.66
N SER A 58 -7.69 -7.17 13.43
CA SER A 58 -7.78 -7.79 14.76
C SER A 58 -6.94 -7.04 15.77
N CYS A 59 -7.42 -7.03 17.02
CA CYS A 59 -6.75 -6.46 18.18
C CYS A 59 -6.80 -7.43 19.35
N GLY A 60 -5.66 -7.64 20.01
CA GLY A 60 -5.58 -8.45 21.23
C GLY A 60 -5.80 -7.60 22.48
N TYR A 61 -6.55 -8.14 23.43
CA TYR A 61 -6.83 -7.51 24.70
C TYR A 61 -6.43 -8.45 25.84
N LYS A 62 -5.91 -7.88 26.94
CA LYS A 62 -5.71 -8.57 28.23
C LYS A 62 -6.76 -8.07 29.22
N ASN A 63 -7.17 -8.93 30.15
CA ASN A 63 -8.17 -8.64 31.17
C ASN A 63 -9.54 -8.20 30.62
N LEU A 64 -9.91 -8.69 29.42
CA LEU A 64 -11.18 -8.38 28.80
C LEU A 64 -12.28 -9.28 29.37
N LYS A 65 -13.34 -8.71 29.92
CA LYS A 65 -14.53 -9.47 30.32
C LYS A 65 -15.43 -9.72 29.11
N VAL A 66 -15.69 -10.99 28.78
CA VAL A 66 -16.54 -11.37 27.67
C VAL A 66 -18.01 -11.12 28.03
N ASN A 67 -18.64 -10.17 27.33
CA ASN A 67 -20.03 -9.76 27.54
C ASN A 67 -20.77 -9.60 26.20
N LYS A 68 -22.10 -9.35 26.27
CA LYS A 68 -22.96 -9.23 25.09
C LYS A 68 -22.61 -8.05 24.16
N ASN A 69 -21.95 -7.02 24.67
CA ASN A 69 -21.69 -5.77 23.96
C ASN A 69 -20.42 -5.84 23.08
N LEU A 70 -19.72 -6.98 23.09
CA LEU A 70 -18.55 -7.19 22.27
C LEU A 70 -18.92 -7.60 20.84
N THR A 71 -18.00 -7.34 19.93
CA THR A 71 -18.12 -7.80 18.54
C THR A 71 -17.73 -9.27 18.41
N PHE A 72 -18.61 -10.07 17.83
CA PHE A 72 -18.42 -11.50 17.59
C PHE A 72 -18.24 -11.79 16.09
N PRO A 73 -17.51 -12.85 15.68
CA PRO A 73 -16.79 -13.79 16.53
C PRO A 73 -15.52 -13.18 17.12
N LEU A 74 -15.11 -13.66 18.28
CA LEU A 74 -13.81 -13.35 18.89
C LEU A 74 -13.08 -14.65 19.26
N ILE A 75 -11.75 -14.65 19.26
CA ILE A 75 -10.95 -15.79 19.74
C ILE A 75 -10.61 -15.50 21.21
N ALA A 76 -10.94 -16.44 22.10
CA ALA A 76 -10.66 -16.39 23.53
C ALA A 76 -9.59 -17.45 23.88
N HIS A 77 -8.67 -17.06 24.77
CA HIS A 77 -7.70 -17.99 25.34
C HIS A 77 -8.25 -18.58 26.64
N THR A 78 -8.24 -19.89 26.73
CA THR A 78 -8.74 -20.67 27.88
C THR A 78 -7.66 -21.61 28.40
N ILE A 79 -7.74 -21.96 29.68
CA ILE A 79 -6.91 -22.99 30.30
C ILE A 79 -7.85 -24.03 30.90
N ASN A 80 -7.73 -25.30 30.45
CA ASN A 80 -8.44 -26.41 30.98
C ASN A 80 -7.41 -27.49 31.40
N ASN A 81 -7.45 -27.95 32.62
CA ASN A 81 -6.52 -28.97 33.16
C ASN A 81 -5.05 -28.67 32.87
N ASN A 82 -4.61 -27.44 33.07
CA ASN A 82 -3.27 -26.90 32.77
C ASN A 82 -2.86 -26.92 31.28
N VAL A 83 -3.80 -27.20 30.36
CA VAL A 83 -3.55 -27.10 28.91
C VAL A 83 -4.09 -25.77 28.40
N GLN A 84 -3.22 -25.01 27.73
CA GLN A 84 -3.59 -23.75 27.07
C GLN A 84 -4.33 -24.05 25.76
N HIS A 85 -5.43 -23.38 25.52
CA HIS A 85 -6.30 -23.63 24.36
C HIS A 85 -6.95 -22.37 23.85
N PHE A 86 -7.10 -22.25 22.54
CA PHE A 86 -7.88 -21.18 21.90
C PHE A 86 -9.24 -21.70 21.43
N VAL A 87 -10.28 -20.91 21.70
CA VAL A 87 -11.65 -21.18 21.26
C VAL A 87 -12.25 -19.95 20.59
N VAL A 88 -13.20 -20.14 19.67
CA VAL A 88 -13.93 -19.01 19.06
C VAL A 88 -15.27 -18.81 19.79
N VAL A 89 -15.47 -17.66 20.40
CA VAL A 89 -16.75 -17.26 20.97
C VAL A 89 -17.62 -16.65 19.88
N LEU A 90 -18.78 -17.21 19.64
CA LEU A 90 -19.71 -16.82 18.57
C LEU A 90 -20.81 -15.89 19.07
N LYS A 91 -21.27 -16.10 20.29
CA LYS A 91 -22.35 -15.31 20.91
C LYS A 91 -22.33 -15.51 22.42
N VAL A 92 -22.73 -14.47 23.15
CA VAL A 92 -22.94 -14.54 24.59
C VAL A 92 -24.40 -14.19 24.90
N SER A 93 -25.06 -15.06 25.64
CA SER A 93 -26.39 -14.84 26.21
C SER A 93 -26.29 -14.46 27.71
N ASN A 94 -27.41 -14.28 28.41
CA ASN A 94 -27.37 -13.98 29.84
C ASN A 94 -26.67 -15.07 30.64
N ASN A 95 -26.98 -16.33 30.36
CA ASN A 95 -26.53 -17.49 31.11
C ASN A 95 -25.57 -18.40 30.36
N ASN A 96 -25.45 -18.27 29.01
CA ASN A 96 -24.71 -19.19 28.19
C ASN A 96 -23.73 -18.48 27.25
N VAL A 97 -22.62 -19.14 26.91
CA VAL A 97 -21.63 -18.75 25.92
C VAL A 97 -21.61 -19.83 24.82
N TYR A 98 -21.81 -19.39 23.58
CA TYR A 98 -21.76 -20.27 22.39
C TYR A 98 -20.34 -20.22 21.81
N ILE A 99 -19.71 -21.38 21.74
CA ILE A 99 -18.28 -21.52 21.43
C ILE A 99 -18.11 -22.49 20.27
N MET A 100 -17.22 -22.19 19.37
CA MET A 100 -16.60 -23.17 18.47
C MET A 100 -15.25 -23.58 19.08
N ASP A 101 -15.21 -24.79 19.61
CA ASP A 101 -14.00 -25.40 20.10
C ASP A 101 -13.34 -26.23 19.00
N PRO A 102 -12.05 -26.00 18.67
CA PRO A 102 -11.35 -26.75 17.63
C PRO A 102 -11.30 -28.26 17.87
N SER A 103 -11.41 -28.71 19.13
CA SER A 103 -11.37 -30.14 19.50
C SER A 103 -12.75 -30.80 19.45
N TYR A 104 -13.78 -30.06 19.86
CA TYR A 104 -15.14 -30.62 20.09
C TYR A 104 -16.19 -30.07 19.12
N GLY A 105 -15.88 -29.01 18.37
CA GLY A 105 -16.84 -28.37 17.47
C GLY A 105 -17.69 -27.28 18.14
N LEU A 106 -18.95 -27.17 17.73
CA LEU A 106 -19.87 -26.17 18.31
C LEU A 106 -20.45 -26.68 19.62
N ILE A 107 -20.15 -25.96 20.70
CA ILE A 107 -20.61 -26.29 22.07
C ILE A 107 -21.20 -25.07 22.74
N THR A 108 -22.11 -25.30 23.70
CA THR A 108 -22.67 -24.27 24.55
C THR A 108 -22.22 -24.53 25.97
N LYS A 109 -21.59 -23.56 26.64
CA LYS A 109 -21.16 -23.64 28.02
C LYS A 109 -21.91 -22.64 28.88
N PRO A 110 -22.24 -22.95 30.16
CA PRO A 110 -22.69 -21.95 31.13
C PRO A 110 -21.62 -20.87 31.26
N LYS A 111 -22.07 -19.62 31.43
CA LYS A 111 -21.19 -18.45 31.53
C LYS A 111 -20.18 -18.55 32.67
N ASP A 112 -20.61 -19.11 33.80
CA ASP A 112 -19.73 -19.26 34.98
C ASP A 112 -18.64 -20.31 34.76
N GLU A 113 -18.97 -21.41 34.06
CA GLU A 113 -17.98 -22.43 33.66
C GLU A 113 -16.97 -21.90 32.66
N PHE A 114 -17.44 -21.15 31.68
CA PHE A 114 -16.57 -20.48 30.72
C PHE A 114 -15.62 -19.49 31.42
N ASN A 115 -16.13 -18.66 32.31
CA ASN A 115 -15.34 -17.66 33.04
C ASN A 115 -14.25 -18.28 33.93
N LYS A 116 -14.47 -19.49 34.49
CA LYS A 116 -13.45 -20.21 35.24
C LYS A 116 -12.25 -20.66 34.39
N SER A 117 -12.48 -21.00 33.15
CA SER A 117 -11.42 -21.44 32.21
C SER A 117 -10.81 -20.29 31.42
N TYR A 118 -11.47 -19.15 31.32
CA TYR A 118 -11.05 -18.00 30.49
C TYR A 118 -9.97 -17.17 31.17
N THR A 119 -8.85 -16.94 30.49
CA THR A 119 -7.67 -16.22 31.03
C THR A 119 -7.75 -14.70 30.99
N GLY A 120 -8.81 -14.14 30.45
CA GLY A 120 -8.92 -12.70 30.20
C GLY A 120 -8.27 -12.25 28.89
N VAL A 121 -7.63 -13.16 28.13
CA VAL A 121 -7.00 -12.82 26.85
C VAL A 121 -7.96 -13.12 25.71
N ALA A 122 -8.29 -12.11 24.91
CA ALA A 122 -9.14 -12.27 23.74
C ALA A 122 -8.63 -11.48 22.52
N ILE A 123 -8.90 -12.02 21.33
CA ILE A 123 -8.64 -11.37 20.04
C ILE A 123 -9.98 -11.00 19.43
N LEU A 124 -10.25 -9.70 19.31
CA LEU A 124 -11.45 -9.18 18.67
C LEU A 124 -11.16 -8.90 17.20
N PHE A 125 -12.14 -9.25 16.37
CA PHE A 125 -12.09 -9.00 14.93
C PHE A 125 -13.13 -7.93 14.58
N LYS A 126 -12.72 -6.90 13.88
CA LYS A 126 -13.62 -5.86 13.39
C LYS A 126 -13.86 -6.07 11.90
N ASN A 127 -15.15 -6.18 11.54
CA ASN A 127 -15.53 -6.01 10.14
C ASN A 127 -15.31 -4.54 9.78
N TYR A 128 -14.57 -4.29 8.74
CA TYR A 128 -14.17 -2.94 8.37
C TYR A 128 -15.28 -2.31 7.53
N ASN A 129 -15.94 -1.30 8.05
CA ASN A 129 -16.68 -0.34 7.25
C ASN A 129 -15.67 0.60 6.61
N PRO A 130 -15.60 0.69 5.29
CA PRO A 130 -14.61 1.56 4.64
C PRO A 130 -14.96 3.02 4.92
N TYR A 131 -14.07 3.72 5.60
CA TYR A 131 -14.15 5.18 5.87
C TYR A 131 -14.21 6.04 4.60
N LEU A 132 -14.08 5.45 3.42
CA LEU A 132 -14.04 6.13 2.14
C LEU A 132 -15.40 6.67 1.69
N LEU A 133 -16.52 6.16 2.23
CA LEU A 133 -17.86 6.55 1.76
C LEU A 133 -18.35 7.89 2.29
N ASN A 134 -17.96 8.30 3.50
CA ASN A 134 -18.60 9.44 4.18
C ASN A 134 -18.25 10.82 3.58
N ASN A 135 -17.13 10.95 2.86
CA ASN A 135 -16.67 12.24 2.31
C ASN A 135 -16.96 12.43 0.81
N VAL A 136 -17.42 11.39 0.13
CA VAL A 136 -17.61 11.41 -1.33
C VAL A 136 -19.03 11.76 -1.72
N ILE A 137 -20.00 11.55 -0.83
CA ILE A 137 -21.42 11.74 -1.09
C ILE A 137 -21.80 13.22 -0.89
N ASN A 138 -21.79 13.98 -1.99
CA ASN A 138 -22.29 15.36 -1.98
C ASN A 138 -23.80 15.32 -2.26
N GLY A 139 -24.63 15.48 -1.21
CA GLY A 139 -26.09 15.36 -1.31
C GLY A 139 -26.74 16.26 -2.35
N ARG A 140 -26.25 17.51 -2.55
CA ARG A 140 -26.81 18.42 -3.56
C ARG A 140 -26.60 17.94 -4.99
N SER A 141 -25.42 17.42 -5.32
CA SER A 141 -25.16 16.88 -6.67
C SER A 141 -25.98 15.64 -6.96
N ILE A 142 -26.17 14.76 -5.96
CA ILE A 142 -27.00 13.56 -6.10
C ILE A 142 -28.48 13.96 -6.27
N LEU A 143 -28.98 14.91 -5.50
CA LEU A 143 -30.36 15.39 -5.63
C LEU A 143 -30.63 15.96 -7.04
N LEU A 144 -29.72 16.75 -7.60
CA LEU A 144 -29.87 17.27 -8.97
C LEU A 144 -29.88 16.12 -9.99
N ILE A 145 -28.98 15.16 -9.85
CA ILE A 145 -28.93 13.96 -10.70
C ILE A 145 -30.25 13.19 -10.61
N THR A 146 -30.78 12.95 -9.39
CA THR A 146 -32.05 12.23 -9.22
C THR A 146 -33.23 12.94 -9.85
N ILE A 147 -33.32 14.29 -9.77
CA ILE A 147 -34.36 15.07 -10.44
C ILE A 147 -34.26 14.94 -11.97
N LEU A 148 -33.04 15.06 -12.53
CA LEU A 148 -32.84 14.92 -13.98
C LEU A 148 -33.21 13.53 -14.47
N ILE A 149 -32.90 12.49 -13.69
CA ILE A 149 -33.25 11.10 -14.00
C ILE A 149 -34.76 10.93 -13.98
N LEU A 150 -35.43 11.44 -12.95
CA LEU A 150 -36.88 11.36 -12.84
C LEU A 150 -37.57 12.04 -14.05
N LEU A 151 -37.14 13.23 -14.42
CA LEU A 151 -37.63 13.93 -15.60
C LEU A 151 -37.38 13.13 -16.90
N PHE A 152 -36.16 12.62 -17.07
CA PHE A 152 -35.80 11.78 -18.22
C PHE A 152 -36.64 10.53 -18.30
N THR A 153 -36.92 9.85 -17.16
CA THR A 153 -37.74 8.62 -17.16
C THR A 153 -39.20 8.90 -17.51
N LEU A 154 -39.76 9.97 -16.95
CA LEU A 154 -41.14 10.39 -17.29
C LEU A 154 -41.26 10.78 -18.77
N LEU A 155 -40.32 11.55 -19.30
CA LEU A 155 -40.27 11.89 -20.72
C LEU A 155 -40.10 10.65 -21.61
N SER A 156 -39.31 9.66 -21.19
CA SER A 156 -39.11 8.43 -21.94
C SER A 156 -40.40 7.56 -22.00
N LEU A 157 -41.10 7.48 -20.87
CA LEU A 157 -42.40 6.79 -20.83
C LEU A 157 -43.48 7.49 -21.67
N PHE A 158 -43.52 8.83 -21.57
CA PHE A 158 -44.47 9.61 -22.38
C PHE A 158 -44.14 9.54 -23.88
N TYR A 159 -42.87 9.53 -24.24
CA TYR A 159 -42.41 9.33 -25.61
C TYR A 159 -42.84 7.95 -26.14
N SER A 160 -42.68 6.89 -25.31
CA SER A 160 -43.13 5.54 -25.68
C SER A 160 -44.65 5.44 -25.83
N TYR A 161 -45.41 6.14 -24.96
CA TYR A 161 -46.85 6.24 -25.05
C TYR A 161 -47.30 6.97 -26.34
N LEU A 162 -46.65 8.08 -26.68
CA LEU A 162 -46.94 8.82 -27.91
C LEU A 162 -46.63 7.99 -29.15
N LEU A 163 -45.60 7.15 -29.13
CA LEU A 163 -45.25 6.23 -30.20
C LEU A 163 -46.37 5.16 -30.38
N SER A 164 -46.87 4.57 -29.30
CA SER A 164 -47.93 3.61 -29.35
C SER A 164 -49.25 4.23 -29.86
N TYR A 165 -49.53 5.49 -29.49
CA TYR A 165 -50.65 6.25 -29.99
C TYR A 165 -50.53 6.63 -31.49
N LEU A 166 -49.34 6.94 -31.96
CA LEU A 166 -49.02 7.17 -33.37
C LEU A 166 -49.29 5.93 -34.21
N VAL A 167 -48.91 4.75 -33.74
CA VAL A 167 -49.16 3.49 -34.45
C VAL A 167 -50.68 3.22 -34.58
N GLU A 168 -51.48 3.47 -33.55
CA GLU A 168 -52.91 3.35 -33.59
C GLU A 168 -53.54 4.38 -34.55
N SER A 169 -53.07 5.63 -34.55
CA SER A 169 -53.60 6.71 -35.40
C SER A 169 -53.35 6.50 -36.91
N ILE A 170 -52.42 5.65 -37.30
CA ILE A 170 -52.20 5.26 -38.70
C ILE A 170 -53.42 4.54 -39.26
N SER A 171 -54.11 3.77 -38.45
CA SER A 171 -55.37 3.07 -38.86
C SER A 171 -56.58 3.99 -38.97
N THR A 172 -56.58 5.09 -38.13
CA THR A 172 -57.77 6.02 -38.08
C THR A 172 -57.56 7.28 -38.93
N LYS A 173 -56.44 7.48 -39.56
CA LYS A 173 -56.07 8.62 -40.42
C LYS A 173 -56.23 10.03 -39.80
N ASN A 174 -56.35 10.17 -38.49
CA ASN A 174 -56.57 11.47 -37.81
C ASN A 174 -55.25 12.20 -37.50
N ASN A 175 -55.11 13.40 -37.99
CA ASN A 175 -54.07 14.42 -37.62
C ASN A 175 -52.63 13.87 -37.53
N LEU A 176 -52.24 12.91 -38.38
CA LEU A 176 -50.92 12.24 -38.37
C LEU A 176 -49.71 13.18 -38.36
N ILE A 177 -49.79 14.31 -39.11
CA ILE A 177 -48.68 15.25 -39.23
C ILE A 177 -48.40 15.93 -37.88
N ILE A 178 -49.44 16.37 -37.19
CA ILE A 178 -49.31 17.03 -35.89
C ILE A 178 -48.75 16.11 -34.84
N LEU A 179 -49.27 14.86 -34.82
CA LEU A 179 -48.77 13.80 -33.93
C LEU A 179 -47.30 13.45 -34.21
N PHE A 180 -46.93 13.36 -35.48
CA PHE A 180 -45.55 13.09 -35.88
C PHE A 180 -44.60 14.24 -35.50
N LEU A 181 -45.01 15.48 -35.70
CA LEU A 181 -44.24 16.67 -35.28
C LEU A 181 -44.06 16.71 -33.74
N SER A 182 -45.13 16.42 -33.00
CA SER A 182 -45.08 16.38 -31.53
C SER A 182 -44.18 15.25 -31.03
N PHE A 183 -44.16 14.09 -31.71
CA PHE A 183 -43.25 13.00 -31.43
C PHE A 183 -41.77 13.38 -31.61
N ILE A 184 -41.43 14.03 -32.73
CA ILE A 184 -40.08 14.54 -32.99
C ILE A 184 -39.69 15.55 -31.92
N LEU A 185 -40.54 16.54 -31.62
CA LEU A 185 -40.28 17.55 -30.64
C LEU A 185 -40.01 16.96 -29.25
N LEU A 186 -40.87 16.03 -28.82
CA LEU A 186 -40.70 15.33 -27.54
C LEU A 186 -39.41 14.50 -27.52
N GLY A 187 -39.06 13.83 -28.65
CA GLY A 187 -37.80 13.12 -28.80
C GLY A 187 -36.60 14.01 -28.60
N VAL A 188 -36.58 15.21 -29.21
CA VAL A 188 -35.48 16.18 -29.01
C VAL A 188 -35.39 16.65 -27.56
N ILE A 189 -36.53 16.97 -26.93
CA ILE A 189 -36.58 17.35 -25.52
C ILE A 189 -36.02 16.23 -24.63
N LYS A 190 -36.42 14.98 -24.85
CA LYS A 190 -35.94 13.80 -24.13
C LYS A 190 -34.41 13.66 -24.24
N GLU A 191 -33.84 13.80 -25.43
CA GLU A 191 -32.39 13.71 -25.64
C GLU A 191 -31.62 14.91 -24.99
N MET A 192 -32.20 16.09 -24.94
CA MET A 192 -31.64 17.23 -24.19
C MET A 192 -31.53 16.92 -22.67
N PHE A 193 -32.56 16.30 -22.09
CA PHE A 193 -32.54 15.88 -20.69
C PHE A 193 -31.57 14.70 -20.47
N SER A 194 -31.44 13.78 -21.41
CA SER A 194 -30.40 12.72 -21.37
C SER A 194 -29.02 13.32 -21.33
N TYR A 195 -28.73 14.28 -22.22
CA TYR A 195 -27.45 14.98 -22.26
C TYR A 195 -27.16 15.71 -20.94
N ALA A 196 -28.13 16.44 -20.38
CA ALA A 196 -27.99 17.15 -19.12
C ALA A 196 -27.71 16.19 -17.95
N LYS A 197 -28.39 15.03 -17.93
CA LYS A 197 -28.17 13.94 -16.97
C LYS A 197 -26.75 13.39 -17.08
N ASP A 198 -26.29 13.07 -18.29
CA ASP A 198 -24.96 12.48 -18.53
C ASP A 198 -23.84 13.49 -18.20
N LEU A 199 -24.01 14.76 -18.51
CA LEU A 199 -23.09 15.83 -18.06
C LEU A 199 -23.00 15.94 -16.53
N SER A 200 -24.15 15.79 -15.85
CA SER A 200 -24.19 15.87 -14.39
C SER A 200 -23.54 14.64 -13.75
N LEU A 201 -23.70 13.47 -14.32
CA LEU A 201 -23.00 12.25 -13.93
C LEU A 201 -21.48 12.37 -14.16
N LEU A 202 -21.05 12.92 -15.31
CA LEU A 202 -19.64 13.16 -15.62
C LEU A 202 -19.01 14.11 -14.60
N LYS A 203 -19.68 15.23 -14.29
CA LYS A 203 -19.20 16.18 -13.25
C LYS A 203 -19.05 15.51 -11.88
N TYR A 204 -19.99 14.67 -11.51
CA TYR A 204 -19.93 13.88 -10.28
C TYR A 204 -18.76 12.88 -10.30
N GLN A 205 -18.55 12.23 -11.43
CA GLN A 205 -17.43 11.29 -11.64
C GLN A 205 -16.07 11.98 -11.47
N LEU A 206 -15.84 13.11 -12.18
CA LEU A 206 -14.61 13.87 -12.10
C LEU A 206 -14.32 14.35 -10.67
N LYS A 207 -15.35 14.86 -9.98
CA LYS A 207 -15.22 15.30 -8.59
C LYS A 207 -14.90 14.13 -7.65
N THR A 208 -15.50 12.97 -7.86
CA THR A 208 -15.23 11.76 -7.09
C THR A 208 -13.79 11.29 -7.33
N ASP A 209 -13.33 11.37 -8.56
CA ASP A 209 -11.96 11.02 -8.93
C ASP A 209 -10.93 11.93 -8.22
N GLU A 210 -11.14 13.22 -8.25
CA GLU A 210 -10.30 14.19 -7.58
C GLU A 210 -10.27 13.98 -6.06
N THR A 211 -11.44 13.82 -5.44
CA THR A 211 -11.57 13.68 -3.97
C THR A 211 -11.02 12.37 -3.42
N LEU A 212 -10.92 11.32 -4.23
CA LEU A 212 -10.33 10.04 -3.83
C LEU A 212 -8.85 9.93 -4.20
N THR A 213 -8.47 10.36 -5.41
CA THR A 213 -7.13 10.13 -5.95
C THR A 213 -6.09 11.01 -5.28
N ILE A 214 -6.36 12.32 -5.17
CA ILE A 214 -5.37 13.26 -4.60
C ILE A 214 -5.02 12.93 -3.14
N PRO A 215 -6.00 12.73 -2.23
CA PRO A 215 -5.68 12.34 -0.86
C PRO A 215 -4.99 10.96 -0.76
N PHE A 216 -5.37 10.02 -1.64
CA PHE A 216 -4.72 8.71 -1.68
C PHE A 216 -3.24 8.83 -2.07
N LEU A 217 -2.91 9.58 -3.13
CA LEU A 217 -1.53 9.82 -3.54
C LEU A 217 -0.73 10.54 -2.45
N LYS A 218 -1.30 11.61 -1.86
CA LYS A 218 -0.68 12.30 -0.71
C LYS A 218 -0.43 11.33 0.45
N LYS A 219 -1.41 10.49 0.78
CA LYS A 219 -1.27 9.45 1.81
C LYS A 219 -0.18 8.46 1.45
N LEU A 220 -0.17 7.97 0.21
CA LEU A 220 0.83 7.02 -0.26
C LEU A 220 2.26 7.58 -0.07
N PHE A 221 2.53 8.80 -0.52
CA PHE A 221 3.86 9.43 -0.40
C PHE A 221 4.23 9.82 1.04
N ASN A 222 3.26 9.98 1.93
CA ASN A 222 3.49 10.30 3.34
C ASN A 222 3.60 9.06 4.26
N LEU A 223 3.67 7.85 3.70
CA LEU A 223 3.88 6.65 4.50
C LEU A 223 5.34 6.51 4.94
N SER A 224 5.56 5.82 6.06
CA SER A 224 6.90 5.63 6.62
C SER A 224 7.80 4.81 5.70
N TYR A 225 9.12 5.04 5.76
CA TYR A 225 10.13 4.29 5.00
C TYR A 225 10.03 2.77 5.18
N LEU A 226 9.76 2.31 6.41
CA LEU A 226 9.62 0.87 6.72
C LEU A 226 8.50 0.20 5.92
N PHE A 227 7.47 0.95 5.53
CA PHE A 227 6.41 0.43 4.68
C PHE A 227 6.91 0.07 3.27
N TYR A 228 7.79 0.91 2.71
CA TYR A 228 8.33 0.70 1.35
C TYR A 228 9.42 -0.36 1.29
N HIS A 229 10.22 -0.50 2.38
CA HIS A 229 11.35 -1.42 2.43
C HIS A 229 10.94 -2.88 2.23
N ASP A 230 9.79 -3.28 2.75
CA ASP A 230 9.33 -4.68 2.74
C ASP A 230 8.39 -5.00 1.56
N LYS A 231 8.10 -4.02 0.68
CA LYS A 231 7.12 -4.18 -0.39
C LYS A 231 7.71 -3.98 -1.78
N PRO A 232 7.48 -4.92 -2.71
CA PRO A 232 7.91 -4.74 -4.10
C PRO A 232 7.10 -3.61 -4.77
N VAL A 233 7.74 -2.89 -5.69
CA VAL A 233 7.13 -1.77 -6.45
C VAL A 233 5.81 -2.21 -7.12
N GLY A 234 5.76 -3.41 -7.69
CA GLY A 234 4.55 -3.95 -8.31
C GLY A 234 3.34 -4.06 -7.35
N GLU A 235 3.56 -4.31 -6.04
CA GLU A 235 2.48 -4.29 -5.04
C GLU A 235 1.95 -2.87 -4.82
N LEU A 236 2.82 -1.87 -4.89
CA LEU A 236 2.42 -0.46 -4.72
C LEU A 236 1.61 0.02 -5.94
N ILE A 237 2.03 -0.34 -7.15
CA ILE A 237 1.29 -0.05 -8.39
C ILE A 237 -0.08 -0.74 -8.36
N SER A 238 -0.18 -1.98 -7.89
CA SER A 238 -1.46 -2.68 -7.79
C SER A 238 -2.45 -1.98 -6.87
N LYS A 239 -1.99 -1.28 -5.83
CA LYS A 239 -2.85 -0.49 -4.93
C LYS A 239 -3.40 0.78 -5.60
N ILE A 240 -2.70 1.36 -6.56
CA ILE A 240 -3.22 2.44 -7.39
C ILE A 240 -4.34 1.91 -8.29
N ASN A 241 -4.15 0.72 -8.88
CA ASN A 241 -5.19 0.06 -9.66
C ASN A 241 -6.40 -0.35 -8.81
N ASP A 242 -6.20 -0.71 -7.53
CA ASP A 242 -7.29 -0.95 -6.58
C ASP A 242 -8.18 0.27 -6.38
N LEU A 243 -7.62 1.47 -6.44
CA LEU A 243 -8.38 2.70 -6.33
C LEU A 243 -9.37 2.88 -7.49
N SER A 244 -9.00 2.46 -8.71
CA SER A 244 -9.91 2.51 -9.87
C SER A 244 -11.14 1.62 -9.65
N TYR A 245 -10.97 0.40 -9.13
CA TYR A 245 -12.11 -0.48 -8.79
C TYR A 245 -13.01 0.12 -7.70
N VAL A 246 -12.45 0.83 -6.74
CA VAL A 246 -13.25 1.51 -5.70
C VAL A 246 -14.05 2.67 -6.30
N LYS A 247 -13.42 3.48 -7.15
CA LYS A 247 -14.09 4.59 -7.85
C LYS A 247 -15.23 4.08 -8.73
N GLU A 248 -14.96 3.09 -9.56
CA GLU A 248 -15.93 2.48 -10.47
C GLU A 248 -17.14 1.91 -9.72
N ALA A 249 -16.90 1.25 -8.60
CA ALA A 249 -17.98 0.73 -7.76
C ALA A 249 -18.83 1.82 -7.11
N LEU A 250 -18.20 2.91 -6.63
CA LEU A 250 -18.94 4.04 -6.04
C LEU A 250 -19.81 4.76 -7.07
N LEU A 251 -19.30 4.97 -8.28
CA LEU A 251 -20.07 5.56 -9.38
C LEU A 251 -21.25 4.68 -9.77
N SER A 252 -21.02 3.38 -9.92
CA SER A 252 -22.06 2.42 -10.25
C SER A 252 -23.15 2.32 -9.17
N ILE A 253 -22.79 2.46 -7.89
CA ILE A 253 -23.79 2.50 -6.81
C ILE A 253 -24.71 3.69 -6.99
N VAL A 254 -24.17 4.89 -7.28
CA VAL A 254 -24.99 6.08 -7.51
C VAL A 254 -25.86 5.91 -8.74
N GLU A 255 -25.27 5.50 -9.86
CA GLU A 255 -26.00 5.28 -11.11
C GLU A 255 -27.11 4.24 -10.95
N VAL A 256 -26.81 3.09 -10.38
CA VAL A 256 -27.81 2.02 -10.26
C VAL A 256 -28.90 2.34 -9.24
N LEU A 257 -28.57 2.85 -8.05
CA LEU A 257 -29.58 3.13 -7.03
C LEU A 257 -30.49 4.29 -7.41
N PHE A 258 -29.93 5.36 -7.97
CA PHE A 258 -30.70 6.56 -8.27
C PHE A 258 -31.27 6.59 -9.70
N VAL A 259 -30.73 5.83 -10.64
CA VAL A 259 -31.26 5.70 -12.00
C VAL A 259 -32.20 4.48 -12.10
N ASN A 260 -31.61 3.30 -12.00
CA ASN A 260 -32.33 2.08 -12.36
C ASN A 260 -33.45 1.69 -11.37
N VAL A 261 -33.27 1.94 -10.08
CA VAL A 261 -34.33 1.71 -9.08
C VAL A 261 -35.53 2.65 -9.31
N VAL A 262 -35.25 3.92 -9.62
CA VAL A 262 -36.30 4.91 -9.92
C VAL A 262 -37.05 4.53 -11.19
N ILE A 263 -36.34 4.13 -12.25
CA ILE A 263 -36.98 3.63 -13.51
C ILE A 263 -37.91 2.45 -13.22
N ILE A 264 -37.43 1.46 -12.48
CA ILE A 264 -38.23 0.27 -12.14
C ILE A 264 -39.51 0.66 -11.38
N LEU A 265 -39.37 1.52 -10.35
CA LEU A 265 -40.52 1.93 -9.53
C LEU A 265 -41.58 2.66 -10.36
N ILE A 266 -41.17 3.64 -11.17
CA ILE A 266 -42.06 4.41 -12.01
C ILE A 266 -42.72 3.49 -13.06
N SER A 267 -41.94 2.62 -13.70
CA SER A 267 -42.43 1.69 -14.71
C SER A 267 -43.45 0.69 -14.14
N PHE A 268 -43.24 0.18 -12.93
CA PHE A 268 -44.20 -0.68 -12.26
C PHE A 268 -45.48 0.05 -11.84
N ILE A 269 -45.39 1.34 -11.44
CA ILE A 269 -46.59 2.14 -11.17
C ILE A 269 -47.43 2.27 -12.44
N PHE A 270 -46.83 2.60 -13.59
CA PHE A 270 -47.54 2.66 -14.86
C PHE A 270 -48.16 1.31 -15.25
N LEU A 271 -47.39 0.23 -15.07
CA LEU A 271 -47.89 -1.14 -15.39
C LEU A 271 -49.10 -1.53 -14.53
N LEU A 272 -49.12 -1.11 -13.25
CA LEU A 272 -50.25 -1.35 -12.35
C LEU A 272 -51.55 -0.68 -12.84
N PHE A 273 -51.44 0.55 -13.37
CA PHE A 273 -52.59 1.27 -13.92
C PHE A 273 -53.06 0.72 -15.27
N LEU A 274 -52.15 0.13 -16.05
CA LEU A 274 -52.51 -0.46 -17.36
C LEU A 274 -53.15 -1.84 -17.24
N ASN A 275 -52.50 -2.74 -16.48
CA ASN A 275 -52.97 -4.10 -16.31
C ASN A 275 -52.40 -4.75 -15.05
N VAL A 276 -53.29 -5.09 -14.12
CA VAL A 276 -52.92 -5.65 -12.81
C VAL A 276 -52.34 -7.06 -12.90
N HIS A 277 -52.79 -7.90 -13.82
CA HIS A 277 -52.30 -9.28 -13.98
C HIS A 277 -50.87 -9.28 -14.55
N ILE A 278 -50.61 -8.43 -15.55
CA ILE A 278 -49.28 -8.26 -16.14
C ILE A 278 -48.31 -7.67 -15.10
N PHE A 279 -48.80 -6.75 -14.26
CA PHE A 279 -48.02 -6.21 -13.17
C PHE A 279 -47.55 -7.30 -12.19
N TYR A 280 -48.46 -8.10 -11.61
CA TYR A 280 -48.08 -9.14 -10.64
C TYR A 280 -47.13 -10.17 -11.22
N PHE A 281 -47.40 -10.62 -12.46
CA PHE A 281 -46.54 -11.58 -13.13
C PHE A 281 -45.11 -11.06 -13.31
N ASN A 282 -44.95 -9.86 -13.86
CA ASN A 282 -43.63 -9.28 -14.11
C ASN A 282 -42.91 -8.83 -12.82
N PHE A 283 -43.66 -8.44 -11.78
CA PHE A 283 -43.10 -8.16 -10.47
C PHE A 283 -42.40 -9.39 -9.85
N ILE A 284 -43.12 -10.54 -9.87
CA ILE A 284 -42.56 -11.81 -9.40
C ILE A 284 -41.33 -12.21 -10.24
N LEU A 285 -41.44 -12.10 -11.57
CA LEU A 285 -40.32 -12.43 -12.47
C LEU A 285 -39.09 -11.55 -12.24
N CYS A 286 -39.27 -10.26 -12.03
CA CYS A 286 -38.21 -9.33 -11.71
C CYS A 286 -37.52 -9.71 -10.38
N LEU A 287 -38.29 -10.08 -9.35
CA LEU A 287 -37.73 -10.59 -8.09
C LEU A 287 -36.89 -11.86 -8.31
N ILE A 288 -37.41 -12.80 -9.11
CA ILE A 288 -36.67 -14.04 -9.44
C ILE A 288 -35.37 -13.72 -10.14
N LEU A 289 -35.35 -12.79 -11.12
CA LEU A 289 -34.16 -12.35 -11.83
C LEU A 289 -33.12 -11.75 -10.86
N ILE A 290 -33.55 -10.85 -9.98
CA ILE A 290 -32.64 -10.21 -9.02
C ILE A 290 -32.08 -11.26 -8.05
N LEU A 291 -32.88 -12.12 -7.46
CA LEU A 291 -32.48 -13.18 -6.54
C LEU A 291 -31.53 -14.19 -7.19
N TYR A 292 -31.79 -14.59 -8.43
CA TYR A 292 -30.94 -15.48 -9.20
C TYR A 292 -29.55 -14.86 -9.41
N ASN A 293 -29.49 -13.62 -9.86
CA ASN A 293 -28.23 -12.91 -10.08
C ASN A 293 -27.45 -12.67 -8.76
N MET A 294 -28.13 -12.30 -7.68
CA MET A 294 -27.53 -12.12 -6.35
C MET A 294 -26.88 -13.43 -5.87
N ARG A 295 -27.60 -14.56 -6.01
CA ARG A 295 -27.09 -15.89 -5.64
C ARG A 295 -25.89 -16.31 -6.51
N PHE A 296 -25.95 -16.02 -7.81
CA PHE A 296 -24.90 -16.29 -8.76
C PHE A 296 -23.60 -15.55 -8.36
N TRP A 297 -23.66 -14.26 -8.11
CA TRP A 297 -22.50 -13.45 -7.74
C TRP A 297 -21.95 -13.80 -6.36
N LYS A 298 -22.81 -14.06 -5.40
CA LYS A 298 -22.38 -14.54 -4.06
C LYS A 298 -21.58 -15.84 -4.16
N LYS A 299 -21.98 -16.77 -5.03
CA LYS A 299 -21.28 -18.05 -5.25
C LYS A 299 -19.95 -17.88 -5.99
N ASN A 300 -19.83 -16.92 -6.90
CA ASN A 300 -18.68 -16.75 -7.77
C ASN A 300 -17.70 -15.64 -7.32
N SER A 301 -18.02 -14.87 -6.27
CA SER A 301 -17.20 -13.74 -5.80
C SER A 301 -15.75 -14.13 -5.46
N TYR A 302 -15.53 -15.32 -4.89
CA TYR A 302 -14.19 -15.78 -4.56
C TYR A 302 -13.31 -16.08 -5.79
N LYS A 303 -13.93 -16.49 -6.91
CA LYS A 303 -13.21 -16.75 -8.16
C LYS A 303 -12.69 -15.46 -8.80
N ASN A 304 -13.45 -14.39 -8.69
CA ASN A 304 -13.00 -13.06 -9.10
C ASN A 304 -11.80 -12.59 -8.26
N TYR A 305 -11.83 -12.86 -6.95
CA TYR A 305 -10.69 -12.57 -6.08
C TYR A 305 -9.45 -13.38 -6.47
N ASP A 306 -9.60 -14.68 -6.77
CA ASP A 306 -8.52 -15.55 -7.23
C ASP A 306 -7.93 -15.04 -8.58
N LEU A 307 -8.80 -14.63 -9.51
CA LEU A 307 -8.37 -14.03 -10.77
C LEU A 307 -7.54 -12.76 -10.54
N GLN A 308 -8.00 -11.86 -9.66
CA GLN A 308 -7.26 -10.63 -9.33
C GLN A 308 -5.90 -10.93 -8.72
N THR A 309 -5.83 -11.87 -7.77
CA THR A 309 -4.55 -12.21 -7.11
C THR A 309 -3.56 -12.85 -8.09
N LYS A 310 -4.04 -13.68 -9.03
CA LYS A 310 -3.21 -14.25 -10.10
C LYS A 310 -2.70 -13.17 -11.06
N ASN A 311 -3.57 -12.21 -11.41
CA ASN A 311 -3.20 -11.08 -12.28
C ASN A 311 -2.14 -10.18 -11.61
N GLU A 312 -2.28 -9.89 -10.31
CA GLU A 312 -1.28 -9.14 -9.54
C GLU A 312 0.07 -9.86 -9.49
N TYR A 313 0.05 -11.18 -9.24
CA TYR A 313 1.26 -11.99 -9.23
C TYR A 313 1.95 -12.01 -10.60
N LEU A 314 1.19 -12.14 -11.68
CA LEU A 314 1.70 -12.08 -13.05
C LEU A 314 2.33 -10.71 -13.35
N ASN A 315 1.64 -9.62 -13.04
CA ASN A 315 2.14 -8.26 -13.26
C ASN A 315 3.43 -7.98 -12.47
N ALA A 316 3.49 -8.39 -11.21
CA ALA A 316 4.70 -8.27 -10.40
C ALA A 316 5.87 -9.08 -11.00
N ARG A 317 5.57 -10.26 -11.58
CA ARG A 317 6.58 -11.11 -12.24
C ARG A 317 7.06 -10.50 -13.55
N ILE A 318 6.15 -9.94 -14.37
CA ILE A 318 6.49 -9.25 -15.60
C ILE A 318 7.36 -8.03 -15.30
N SER A 319 6.96 -7.17 -14.36
CA SER A 319 7.74 -5.98 -13.97
C SER A 319 9.17 -6.35 -13.57
N LYS A 320 9.32 -7.37 -12.71
CA LYS A 320 10.64 -7.84 -12.29
C LYS A 320 11.45 -8.44 -13.45
N THR A 321 10.80 -9.03 -14.43
CA THR A 321 11.45 -9.57 -15.62
C THR A 321 11.96 -8.46 -16.52
N ILE A 322 11.15 -7.41 -16.70
CA ILE A 322 11.53 -6.23 -17.50
C ILE A 322 12.69 -5.47 -16.84
N GLU A 323 12.68 -5.32 -15.52
CA GLU A 323 13.80 -4.72 -14.77
C GLU A 323 15.14 -5.43 -15.04
N ASN A 324 15.11 -6.75 -15.24
CA ASN A 324 16.30 -7.57 -15.48
C ASN A 324 16.45 -7.98 -16.95
N ILE A 325 15.84 -7.26 -17.90
CA ILE A 325 15.79 -7.68 -19.33
C ILE A 325 17.17 -7.77 -19.96
N TYR A 326 18.08 -6.87 -19.61
CA TYR A 326 19.45 -6.86 -20.12
C TYR A 326 20.22 -8.11 -19.71
N ASP A 327 20.09 -8.53 -18.44
CA ASP A 327 20.73 -9.75 -17.94
C ASP A 327 20.18 -11.00 -18.62
N ILE A 328 18.86 -11.03 -18.85
CA ILE A 328 18.18 -12.13 -19.53
C ILE A 328 18.70 -12.24 -20.98
N LYS A 329 18.84 -11.11 -21.70
CA LYS A 329 19.37 -11.06 -23.05
C LYS A 329 20.84 -11.45 -23.11
N ASN A 330 21.66 -10.93 -22.19
CA ASN A 330 23.07 -11.28 -22.10
C ASN A 330 23.28 -12.77 -21.84
N LEU A 331 22.43 -13.39 -21.05
CA LEU A 331 22.46 -14.84 -20.75
C LEU A 331 21.78 -15.71 -21.81
N ARG A 332 21.15 -15.11 -22.84
CA ARG A 332 20.38 -15.80 -23.89
C ARG A 332 19.30 -16.74 -23.31
N LYS A 333 18.56 -16.25 -22.31
CA LYS A 333 17.54 -17.02 -21.60
C LYS A 333 16.12 -16.56 -21.84
N GLU A 334 15.87 -15.83 -22.92
CA GLU A 334 14.57 -15.25 -23.28
C GLU A 334 13.49 -16.34 -23.37
N SER A 335 13.79 -17.45 -24.06
CA SER A 335 12.85 -18.56 -24.22
C SER A 335 12.45 -19.21 -22.88
N TYR A 336 13.42 -19.40 -21.97
CA TYR A 336 13.14 -19.92 -20.62
C TYR A 336 12.22 -19.01 -19.83
N VAL A 337 12.50 -17.71 -19.84
CA VAL A 337 11.72 -16.73 -19.09
C VAL A 337 10.34 -16.54 -19.71
N SER A 338 10.27 -16.46 -21.05
CA SER A 338 9.01 -16.38 -21.80
C SER A 338 8.11 -17.57 -21.49
N ASN A 339 8.61 -18.80 -21.57
CA ASN A 339 7.84 -20.01 -21.23
C ASN A 339 7.31 -19.98 -19.79
N LYS A 340 8.11 -19.49 -18.85
CA LYS A 340 7.67 -19.37 -17.45
C LYS A 340 6.54 -18.35 -17.26
N ILE A 341 6.61 -17.23 -17.95
CA ILE A 341 5.55 -16.20 -17.92
C ILE A 341 4.31 -16.71 -18.65
N THR A 342 4.48 -17.37 -19.81
CA THR A 342 3.38 -17.97 -20.60
C THR A 342 2.61 -19.01 -19.77
N ASN A 343 3.29 -19.85 -18.99
CA ASN A 343 2.62 -20.81 -18.10
C ASN A 343 1.75 -20.10 -17.04
N LEU A 344 2.28 -19.06 -16.39
CA LEU A 344 1.51 -18.26 -15.43
C LEU A 344 0.31 -17.56 -16.10
N TYR A 345 0.48 -17.08 -17.33
CA TYR A 345 -0.59 -16.47 -18.10
C TYR A 345 -1.65 -17.50 -18.49
N ASN A 346 -1.25 -18.71 -18.88
CA ASN A 346 -2.20 -19.81 -19.19
C ASN A 346 -3.04 -20.20 -17.98
N ASP A 347 -2.44 -20.23 -16.76
CA ASP A 347 -3.17 -20.44 -15.51
C ASP A 347 -4.20 -19.35 -15.23
N LEU A 348 -3.86 -18.10 -15.55
CA LEU A 348 -4.77 -16.96 -15.47
C LEU A 348 -5.89 -17.09 -16.51
N LEU A 349 -5.56 -17.44 -17.76
CA LEU A 349 -6.53 -17.65 -18.84
C LEU A 349 -7.52 -18.77 -18.52
N ALA A 350 -7.06 -19.86 -17.93
CA ALA A 350 -7.95 -20.94 -17.49
C ALA A 350 -8.97 -20.47 -16.45
N CYS A 351 -8.53 -19.68 -15.48
CA CYS A 351 -9.41 -19.07 -14.49
C CYS A 351 -10.40 -18.08 -15.11
N TYR A 352 -9.92 -17.23 -16.02
CA TYR A 352 -10.72 -16.27 -16.76
C TYR A 352 -11.80 -16.97 -17.61
N LYS A 353 -11.43 -18.03 -18.36
CA LYS A 353 -12.34 -18.84 -19.17
C LYS A 353 -13.45 -19.47 -18.32
N ASP A 354 -13.13 -20.02 -17.14
CA ASP A 354 -14.13 -20.61 -16.24
C ASP A 354 -15.13 -19.54 -15.74
N ILE A 355 -14.65 -18.35 -15.36
CA ILE A 355 -15.54 -17.26 -14.93
C ILE A 355 -16.41 -16.78 -16.09
N LYS A 356 -15.81 -16.49 -17.25
CA LYS A 356 -16.54 -15.98 -18.42
C LYS A 356 -17.57 -16.96 -18.96
N SER A 357 -17.25 -18.26 -19.02
CA SER A 357 -18.21 -19.28 -19.45
C SER A 357 -19.44 -19.33 -18.55
N ARG A 358 -19.27 -19.15 -17.24
CA ARG A 358 -20.38 -19.06 -16.28
C ARG A 358 -21.18 -17.76 -16.47
N CYS A 359 -20.52 -16.64 -16.73
CA CYS A 359 -21.21 -15.38 -17.02
C CYS A 359 -22.07 -15.51 -18.28
N VAL A 360 -21.53 -16.07 -19.37
CA VAL A 360 -22.29 -16.30 -20.61
C VAL A 360 -23.53 -17.18 -20.37
N LYS A 361 -23.38 -18.25 -19.56
CA LYS A 361 -24.55 -19.10 -19.19
C LYS A 361 -25.58 -18.32 -18.39
N LYS A 362 -25.14 -17.49 -17.44
CA LYS A 362 -26.02 -16.63 -16.65
C LYS A 362 -26.78 -15.64 -17.54
N ASP A 363 -26.05 -14.97 -18.47
CA ASP A 363 -26.66 -13.99 -19.38
C ASP A 363 -27.65 -14.63 -20.32
N PHE A 364 -27.40 -15.86 -20.81
CA PHE A 364 -28.34 -16.63 -21.59
C PHE A 364 -29.62 -16.93 -20.80
N ILE A 365 -29.49 -17.38 -19.53
CA ILE A 365 -30.67 -17.64 -18.67
C ILE A 365 -31.49 -16.36 -18.43
N ASN A 366 -30.80 -15.23 -18.16
CA ASN A 366 -31.45 -13.94 -17.98
C ASN A 366 -32.25 -13.55 -19.25
N LYS A 367 -31.65 -13.66 -20.44
CA LYS A 367 -32.30 -13.36 -21.72
C LYS A 367 -33.55 -14.28 -21.97
N LEU A 368 -33.44 -15.56 -21.64
CA LEU A 368 -34.58 -16.48 -21.72
C LEU A 368 -35.72 -16.07 -20.79
N LEU A 369 -35.41 -15.73 -19.53
CA LEU A 369 -36.42 -15.29 -18.57
C LEU A 369 -37.11 -13.99 -19.03
N ILE A 370 -36.39 -13.06 -19.61
CA ILE A 370 -36.92 -11.82 -20.18
C ILE A 370 -37.82 -12.13 -21.38
N LEU A 371 -37.39 -13.00 -22.30
CA LEU A 371 -38.19 -13.42 -23.43
C LEU A 371 -39.51 -14.04 -22.97
N ILE A 372 -39.45 -14.94 -22.00
CA ILE A 372 -40.65 -15.57 -21.40
C ILE A 372 -41.53 -14.48 -20.78
N GLY A 373 -40.96 -13.51 -20.08
CA GLY A 373 -41.70 -12.41 -19.47
C GLY A 373 -42.50 -11.59 -20.47
N ILE A 374 -41.85 -11.17 -21.56
CA ILE A 374 -42.48 -10.41 -22.63
C ILE A 374 -43.54 -11.26 -23.34
N SER A 375 -43.22 -12.52 -23.68
CA SER A 375 -44.16 -13.41 -24.41
C SER A 375 -45.43 -13.72 -23.61
N ILE A 376 -45.31 -13.99 -22.31
CA ILE A 376 -46.49 -14.25 -21.46
C ILE A 376 -47.29 -12.95 -21.26
N SER A 377 -46.63 -11.79 -21.13
CA SER A 377 -47.35 -10.52 -21.03
C SER A 377 -48.15 -10.19 -22.30
N LEU A 378 -47.60 -10.48 -23.47
CA LEU A 378 -48.33 -10.38 -24.74
C LEU A 378 -49.50 -11.35 -24.79
N LEU A 379 -49.34 -12.59 -24.35
CA LEU A 379 -50.42 -13.57 -24.30
C LEU A 379 -51.57 -13.13 -23.36
N ILE A 380 -51.24 -12.57 -22.19
CA ILE A 380 -52.22 -12.01 -21.26
C ILE A 380 -52.96 -10.85 -21.94
N SER A 381 -52.26 -9.94 -22.62
CA SER A 381 -52.85 -8.81 -23.36
C SER A 381 -53.84 -9.30 -24.44
N LEU A 382 -53.50 -10.38 -25.15
CA LEU A 382 -54.36 -10.98 -26.17
C LEU A 382 -55.62 -11.63 -25.55
N LEU A 383 -55.45 -12.36 -24.43
CA LEU A 383 -56.55 -13.02 -23.73
C LEU A 383 -57.57 -12.02 -23.14
N GLU A 384 -57.06 -10.92 -22.62
CA GLU A 384 -57.86 -9.84 -22.01
C GLU A 384 -58.33 -8.81 -23.03
N LYS A 385 -58.08 -9.02 -24.35
CA LYS A 385 -58.42 -8.12 -25.45
C LYS A 385 -58.02 -6.67 -25.21
N VAL A 386 -56.78 -6.47 -24.66
CA VAL A 386 -56.21 -5.15 -24.46
C VAL A 386 -55.95 -4.48 -25.82
N ASP A 387 -56.21 -3.18 -25.91
CA ASP A 387 -56.00 -2.42 -27.15
C ASP A 387 -54.56 -2.51 -27.66
N VAL A 388 -54.37 -2.48 -28.97
CA VAL A 388 -53.04 -2.55 -29.62
C VAL A 388 -52.10 -1.47 -29.10
N LYS A 389 -52.62 -0.26 -28.89
CA LYS A 389 -51.86 0.85 -28.31
C LYS A 389 -51.30 0.50 -26.94
N ASP A 390 -52.16 0.03 -26.04
CA ASP A 390 -51.77 -0.28 -24.67
C ASP A 390 -50.86 -1.50 -24.62
N THR A 391 -51.06 -2.49 -25.49
CA THR A 391 -50.18 -3.65 -25.65
C THR A 391 -48.75 -3.23 -26.08
N LEU A 392 -48.64 -2.32 -27.06
CA LEU A 392 -47.34 -1.76 -27.48
C LEU A 392 -46.68 -0.97 -26.34
N PHE A 393 -47.47 -0.14 -25.65
CA PHE A 393 -46.93 0.62 -24.53
C PHE A 393 -46.42 -0.29 -23.39
N ILE A 394 -47.17 -1.33 -23.03
CA ILE A 394 -46.76 -2.36 -22.07
C ILE A 394 -45.39 -2.97 -22.45
N THR A 395 -45.18 -3.33 -23.72
CA THR A 395 -43.94 -3.92 -24.18
C THR A 395 -42.75 -2.96 -23.99
N TYR A 396 -42.91 -1.67 -24.23
CA TYR A 396 -41.90 -0.65 -23.97
C TYR A 396 -41.63 -0.48 -22.47
N VAL A 397 -42.66 -0.43 -21.63
CA VAL A 397 -42.53 -0.35 -20.18
C VAL A 397 -41.78 -1.58 -19.63
N LEU A 398 -42.07 -2.76 -20.13
CA LEU A 398 -41.38 -4.00 -19.76
C LEU A 398 -39.90 -3.95 -20.15
N SER A 399 -39.53 -3.39 -21.31
CA SER A 399 -38.16 -3.25 -21.72
C SER A 399 -37.35 -2.39 -20.70
N PHE A 400 -37.92 -1.27 -20.24
CA PHE A 400 -37.30 -0.44 -19.20
C PHE A 400 -37.12 -1.19 -17.87
N ILE A 401 -38.08 -1.98 -17.44
CA ILE A 401 -38.01 -2.80 -16.23
C ILE A 401 -36.88 -3.82 -16.34
N TYR A 402 -36.78 -4.53 -17.44
CA TYR A 402 -35.79 -5.58 -17.61
C TYR A 402 -34.37 -5.05 -17.80
N ASP A 403 -34.19 -3.98 -18.59
CA ASP A 403 -32.89 -3.36 -18.77
C ASP A 403 -32.37 -2.80 -17.44
N SER A 404 -33.21 -2.11 -16.67
CA SER A 404 -32.85 -1.59 -15.35
C SER A 404 -32.57 -2.72 -14.34
N SER A 405 -33.31 -3.83 -14.42
CA SER A 405 -33.07 -5.02 -13.59
C SER A 405 -31.70 -5.65 -13.89
N GLN A 406 -31.30 -5.72 -15.17
CA GLN A 406 -29.98 -6.21 -15.55
C GLN A 406 -28.87 -5.29 -15.03
N ASN A 407 -29.07 -3.97 -15.13
CA ASN A 407 -28.12 -2.99 -14.60
C ASN A 407 -27.95 -3.10 -13.08
N ILE A 408 -29.02 -3.33 -12.32
CA ILE A 408 -28.92 -3.60 -10.87
C ILE A 408 -28.10 -4.87 -10.61
N CYS A 409 -28.20 -5.87 -11.45
CA CYS A 409 -27.44 -7.10 -11.28
C CYS A 409 -25.94 -6.92 -11.49
N THR A 410 -25.48 -5.91 -12.24
CA THR A 410 -24.06 -5.58 -12.39
C THR A 410 -23.43 -5.08 -11.09
N LEU A 411 -24.20 -4.44 -10.19
CA LEU A 411 -23.72 -4.02 -8.87
C LEU A 411 -23.16 -5.17 -8.03
N PHE A 412 -23.75 -6.34 -8.12
CA PHE A 412 -23.26 -7.49 -7.33
C PHE A 412 -21.87 -7.92 -7.77
N PHE A 413 -21.53 -7.78 -9.05
CA PHE A 413 -20.19 -8.01 -9.58
C PHE A 413 -19.19 -6.94 -9.07
N LEU A 414 -19.54 -5.68 -9.24
CA LEU A 414 -18.71 -4.55 -8.82
C LEU A 414 -18.52 -4.54 -7.30
N HIS A 415 -19.53 -4.92 -6.52
CA HIS A 415 -19.43 -5.03 -5.07
C HIS A 415 -18.37 -6.05 -4.64
N SER A 416 -18.20 -7.17 -5.35
CA SER A 416 -17.17 -8.15 -5.01
C SER A 416 -15.75 -7.59 -5.18
N ASN A 417 -15.50 -6.86 -6.26
CA ASN A 417 -14.23 -6.19 -6.55
C ASN A 417 -13.98 -5.04 -5.57
N TYR A 418 -14.99 -4.20 -5.34
CA TYR A 418 -14.96 -3.12 -4.36
C TYR A 418 -14.55 -3.61 -2.97
N ARG A 419 -15.17 -4.69 -2.48
CA ARG A 419 -14.87 -5.23 -1.15
C ARG A 419 -13.41 -5.65 -1.02
N ALA A 420 -12.85 -6.32 -2.02
CA ALA A 420 -11.46 -6.74 -2.03
C ALA A 420 -10.50 -5.53 -2.05
N SER A 421 -10.70 -4.61 -2.99
CA SER A 421 -9.85 -3.43 -3.18
C SER A 421 -9.98 -2.42 -2.04
N SER A 422 -11.19 -2.20 -1.50
CA SER A 422 -11.42 -1.30 -0.36
C SER A 422 -10.71 -1.78 0.93
N VAL A 423 -10.63 -3.09 1.17
CA VAL A 423 -9.86 -3.63 2.29
C VAL A 423 -8.38 -3.30 2.13
N ARG A 424 -7.81 -3.54 0.94
CA ARG A 424 -6.39 -3.27 0.66
C ARG A 424 -6.03 -1.78 0.75
N ILE A 425 -6.89 -0.90 0.25
CA ILE A 425 -6.72 0.56 0.37
C ILE A 425 -6.85 0.99 1.83
N SER A 426 -7.84 0.45 2.56
CA SER A 426 -8.05 0.80 3.96
C SER A 426 -6.87 0.43 4.87
N GLU A 427 -6.12 -0.61 4.51
CA GLU A 427 -4.87 -0.96 5.21
C GLU A 427 -3.83 0.17 5.11
N LEU A 428 -3.74 0.85 3.97
CA LEU A 428 -2.84 2.02 3.81
C LEU A 428 -3.26 3.17 4.73
N TYR A 429 -4.56 3.44 4.85
CA TYR A 429 -5.06 4.51 5.72
C TYR A 429 -4.86 4.24 7.22
N LYS A 430 -4.69 2.97 7.64
CA LYS A 430 -4.37 2.62 9.04
C LYS A 430 -2.91 2.85 9.41
N ILE A 431 -2.02 2.88 8.42
CA ILE A 431 -0.61 3.13 8.67
C ILE A 431 -0.46 4.58 9.06
N LYS A 432 0.21 4.82 10.20
CA LYS A 432 0.51 6.17 10.65
C LYS A 432 1.32 6.89 9.56
N GLU A 433 0.88 8.09 9.23
CA GLU A 433 1.66 9.00 8.40
C GLU A 433 2.95 9.39 9.10
N ILE A 434 3.88 9.87 8.32
CA ILE A 434 5.06 10.52 8.80
C ILE A 434 4.62 11.67 9.69
N ASP A 435 4.82 11.54 10.98
CA ASP A 435 4.78 12.69 11.87
C ASP A 435 5.98 13.56 11.48
N PHE A 436 5.73 14.77 10.98
CA PHE A 436 6.78 15.72 10.65
C PHE A 436 7.51 16.14 11.93
N GLY A 437 8.26 15.22 12.52
CA GLY A 437 8.98 15.40 13.77
C GLY A 437 9.74 16.74 13.81
N TYR A 438 10.01 17.23 14.98
CA TYR A 438 10.82 18.43 15.17
C TYR A 438 12.28 18.17 14.76
N LYS A 439 12.97 19.20 14.26
CA LYS A 439 14.41 19.13 13.98
C LYS A 439 15.16 19.05 15.30
N ILE A 440 16.04 18.07 15.45
CA ILE A 440 16.98 17.97 16.58
C ILE A 440 18.35 18.43 16.12
N MET A 441 19.09 19.10 16.99
CA MET A 441 20.49 19.39 16.75
C MET A 441 21.33 18.18 17.17
N VAL A 442 22.06 17.59 16.23
CA VAL A 442 22.86 16.38 16.47
C VAL A 442 24.32 16.78 16.70
N ASN A 443 24.71 16.91 17.95
CA ASN A 443 26.09 17.29 18.34
C ASN A 443 26.97 16.07 18.55
N ASP A 444 26.42 14.95 19.01
CA ASP A 444 27.15 13.78 19.42
C ASP A 444 26.36 12.50 19.18
N ILE A 445 27.03 11.50 18.64
CA ILE A 445 26.49 10.16 18.45
C ILE A 445 27.46 9.14 19.01
N LYS A 446 27.01 8.28 19.89
CA LYS A 446 27.82 7.24 20.52
C LYS A 446 27.21 5.86 20.27
N PHE A 447 28.03 4.97 19.73
CA PHE A 447 27.71 3.54 19.64
C PHE A 447 28.33 2.84 20.86
N ASN A 448 27.48 2.13 21.62
CA ASN A 448 27.87 1.40 22.82
C ASN A 448 27.49 -0.08 22.64
N ASN A 449 28.49 -0.94 22.51
CA ASN A 449 28.28 -2.38 22.34
C ASN A 449 27.21 -2.71 21.29
N PHE A 450 27.20 -1.97 20.16
CA PHE A 450 26.18 -2.17 19.16
C PHE A 450 26.31 -3.56 18.56
N TYR A 451 25.18 -4.29 18.61
CA TYR A 451 25.03 -5.67 18.14
C TYR A 451 23.88 -5.75 17.15
N TYR A 452 24.08 -6.46 16.05
CA TYR A 452 23.03 -6.71 15.08
C TYR A 452 23.10 -8.12 14.50
N LYS A 453 21.95 -8.83 14.54
CA LYS A 453 21.77 -10.16 13.99
C LYS A 453 20.67 -10.13 12.93
N TYR A 454 20.91 -10.69 11.77
CA TYR A 454 19.90 -10.88 10.71
C TYR A 454 19.61 -12.37 10.57
N LYS A 455 18.36 -12.77 10.84
CA LYS A 455 17.97 -14.18 11.03
C LYS A 455 18.92 -14.80 12.06
N ASP A 456 19.69 -15.83 11.67
CA ASP A 456 20.65 -16.50 12.56
C ASP A 456 22.10 -16.07 12.37
N LYS A 457 22.37 -15.15 11.44
CA LYS A 457 23.72 -14.66 11.16
C LYS A 457 24.02 -13.35 11.91
N ILE A 458 25.06 -13.34 12.74
CA ILE A 458 25.57 -12.12 13.37
C ILE A 458 26.27 -11.31 12.30
N ILE A 459 25.82 -10.07 12.10
CA ILE A 459 26.38 -9.12 11.11
C ILE A 459 27.38 -8.19 11.79
N LEU A 460 27.01 -7.62 12.95
CA LEU A 460 27.85 -6.71 13.73
C LEU A 460 27.83 -7.17 15.18
N ASN A 461 28.99 -7.07 15.82
CA ASN A 461 29.17 -7.41 17.23
C ASN A 461 30.16 -6.45 17.87
N ASP A 462 29.80 -5.90 19.03
CA ASP A 462 30.67 -5.10 19.85
C ASP A 462 31.25 -3.85 19.11
N ILE A 463 30.37 -3.04 18.54
CA ILE A 463 30.77 -1.79 17.89
C ILE A 463 30.81 -0.65 18.89
N HIS A 464 31.98 -0.03 19.01
CA HIS A 464 32.25 1.09 19.94
C HIS A 464 32.94 2.23 19.23
N PHE A 465 32.31 3.36 19.07
CA PHE A 465 32.91 4.63 18.69
C PHE A 465 32.00 5.82 18.96
N ARG A 466 32.57 7.02 18.87
CA ARG A 466 31.86 8.28 19.05
C ARG A 466 32.12 9.21 17.89
N LEU A 467 31.06 9.84 17.38
CA LEU A 467 31.10 10.89 16.37
C LEU A 467 30.63 12.18 17.03
N SER A 468 31.34 13.28 16.79
CA SER A 468 31.04 14.58 17.37
C SER A 468 31.03 15.65 16.30
N MET A 469 30.32 16.74 16.54
CA MET A 469 30.29 17.91 15.65
C MET A 469 31.70 18.31 15.20
N GLY A 470 31.87 18.59 13.91
CA GLY A 470 33.14 18.88 13.27
C GLY A 470 33.98 17.65 12.88
N ASP A 471 33.49 16.45 13.10
CA ASP A 471 34.18 15.23 12.68
C ASP A 471 34.03 14.99 11.17
N PHE A 472 35.18 14.83 10.49
CA PHE A 472 35.27 14.38 9.10
C PHE A 472 35.84 12.96 9.11
N VAL A 473 34.95 11.96 8.94
CA VAL A 473 35.20 10.56 9.31
C VAL A 473 35.24 9.66 8.08
N LEU A 474 36.21 8.74 8.07
CA LEU A 474 36.25 7.65 7.10
C LEU A 474 35.96 6.32 7.79
N ILE A 475 35.00 5.56 7.26
CA ILE A 475 34.69 4.20 7.70
C ILE A 475 35.18 3.21 6.67
N LYS A 476 36.09 2.32 7.09
CA LYS A 476 36.69 1.29 6.25
C LYS A 476 36.34 -0.10 6.71
N GLY A 477 36.31 -1.01 5.78
CA GLY A 477 36.12 -2.45 6.04
C GLY A 477 35.85 -3.22 4.76
N PRO A 478 36.03 -4.53 4.74
CA PRO A 478 35.73 -5.36 3.57
C PRO A 478 34.25 -5.29 3.20
N THR A 479 33.93 -5.64 1.96
CA THR A 479 32.54 -5.78 1.52
C THR A 479 31.83 -6.81 2.41
N GLY A 480 30.61 -6.54 2.81
CA GLY A 480 29.86 -7.43 3.73
C GLY A 480 30.22 -7.30 5.21
N SER A 481 31.12 -6.39 5.61
CA SER A 481 31.48 -6.19 7.04
C SER A 481 30.40 -5.48 7.87
N GLY A 482 29.26 -5.09 7.29
CA GLY A 482 28.16 -4.47 8.02
C GLY A 482 28.19 -2.93 8.08
N LYS A 483 29.05 -2.25 7.29
CA LYS A 483 29.13 -0.77 7.25
C LYS A 483 27.78 -0.11 6.96
N THR A 484 27.14 -0.50 5.86
CA THR A 484 25.81 -0.04 5.46
C THR A 484 24.74 -0.38 6.50
N THR A 485 24.79 -1.58 7.09
CA THR A 485 23.86 -2.02 8.15
C THR A 485 23.94 -1.13 9.39
N LEU A 486 25.13 -0.69 9.78
CA LEU A 486 25.34 0.19 10.91
C LEU A 486 24.60 1.52 10.76
N PHE A 487 24.66 2.14 9.58
CA PHE A 487 24.02 3.42 9.33
C PHE A 487 22.52 3.29 8.99
N LYS A 488 22.11 2.14 8.43
CA LYS A 488 20.69 1.80 8.37
C LYS A 488 20.05 1.66 9.76
N ALA A 489 20.80 1.20 10.77
CA ALA A 489 20.37 1.22 12.16
C ALA A 489 20.26 2.64 12.70
N LEU A 490 21.29 3.48 12.51
CA LEU A 490 21.29 4.88 12.96
C LEU A 490 20.12 5.68 12.38
N THR A 491 19.74 5.41 11.13
CA THR A 491 18.58 6.03 10.48
C THR A 491 17.27 5.28 10.71
N LYS A 492 17.23 4.30 11.63
CA LYS A 492 16.04 3.45 11.92
C LYS A 492 15.43 2.78 10.69
N LYS A 493 16.22 2.51 9.65
CA LYS A 493 15.80 1.77 8.47
C LYS A 493 15.72 0.26 8.71
N ILE A 494 16.31 -0.24 9.81
CA ILE A 494 16.25 -1.63 10.27
C ILE A 494 15.87 -1.68 11.75
N ARG A 495 15.34 -2.82 12.20
CA ARG A 495 15.02 -3.05 13.62
C ARG A 495 16.25 -3.57 14.36
N PHE A 496 16.58 -2.97 15.51
CA PHE A 496 17.73 -3.33 16.35
C PHE A 496 17.47 -2.96 17.82
N ASP A 497 18.39 -3.28 18.74
CA ASP A 497 18.29 -2.81 20.13
C ASP A 497 18.66 -1.32 20.22
N GLU A 498 17.66 -0.47 20.31
CA GLU A 498 17.80 0.99 20.29
C GLU A 498 18.55 1.57 21.48
N ARG A 499 18.83 0.78 22.55
CA ARG A 499 19.62 1.21 23.71
C ARG A 499 21.10 1.33 23.40
N THR A 500 21.57 0.70 22.33
CA THR A 500 22.99 0.66 21.94
C THR A 500 23.48 1.90 21.19
N ILE A 501 22.57 2.78 20.75
CA ILE A 501 22.91 4.04 20.08
C ILE A 501 22.39 5.21 20.90
N LEU A 502 23.31 6.14 21.24
CA LEU A 502 22.97 7.37 21.96
C LEU A 502 23.19 8.58 21.05
N ILE A 503 22.24 9.49 21.02
CA ILE A 503 22.31 10.80 20.35
C ILE A 503 22.20 11.88 21.43
N ASN A 504 23.20 12.76 21.52
CA ASN A 504 23.31 13.78 22.58
C ASN A 504 23.10 13.20 24.01
N GLY A 505 23.65 12.01 24.26
CA GLY A 505 23.52 11.31 25.54
C GLY A 505 22.20 10.61 25.80
N LYS A 506 21.19 10.76 24.93
CA LYS A 506 19.88 10.09 25.03
C LYS A 506 19.80 8.91 24.06
N THR A 507 19.11 7.84 24.47
CA THR A 507 18.90 6.67 23.59
C THR A 507 18.13 7.06 22.31
N ILE A 508 18.48 6.46 21.18
CA ILE A 508 17.82 6.71 19.89
C ILE A 508 16.33 6.35 19.91
N SER A 509 15.87 5.54 20.89
CA SER A 509 14.46 5.21 21.10
C SER A 509 13.56 6.43 21.35
N LYS A 510 14.15 7.53 21.90
CA LYS A 510 13.42 8.78 22.17
C LYS A 510 13.10 9.59 20.91
N TYR A 511 13.68 9.24 19.78
CA TYR A 511 13.50 9.94 18.52
C TYR A 511 12.75 9.03 17.53
N ASN A 512 11.77 9.58 16.82
CA ASN A 512 11.13 8.87 15.72
C ASN A 512 11.98 8.94 14.44
N PHE A 513 11.65 8.15 13.43
CA PHE A 513 12.36 8.12 12.15
C PHE A 513 12.40 9.51 11.48
N ASP A 514 11.28 10.23 11.53
CA ASP A 514 11.11 11.50 10.83
C ASP A 514 11.88 12.64 11.49
N THR A 515 12.02 12.63 12.81
CA THR A 515 12.90 13.52 13.55
C THR A 515 14.36 13.31 13.15
N LEU A 516 14.79 12.05 13.06
CA LEU A 516 16.19 11.73 12.73
C LEU A 516 16.53 12.12 11.28
N ARG A 517 15.67 11.83 10.30
CA ARG A 517 15.96 12.13 8.89
C ARG A 517 16.04 13.62 8.55
N ARG A 518 15.51 14.50 9.42
CA ARG A 518 15.66 15.96 9.26
C ARG A 518 17.06 16.44 9.62
N SER A 519 17.77 15.70 10.48
CA SER A 519 19.08 16.09 10.98
C SER A 519 20.19 15.17 10.47
N ILE A 520 19.87 13.92 10.11
CA ILE A 520 20.82 12.92 9.64
C ILE A 520 20.42 12.46 8.24
N ILE A 521 21.25 12.76 7.25
CA ILE A 521 21.05 12.31 5.86
C ILE A 521 21.96 11.11 5.59
N TYR A 522 21.38 10.01 5.10
CA TYR A 522 22.11 8.84 4.64
C TYR A 522 21.92 8.64 3.15
N VAL A 523 23.02 8.72 2.41
CA VAL A 523 23.09 8.59 0.94
C VAL A 523 23.51 7.18 0.61
N GLU A 524 22.61 6.40 0.01
CA GLU A 524 22.87 5.03 -0.41
C GLU A 524 23.69 5.00 -1.72
N GLN A 525 24.37 3.88 -1.99
CA GLN A 525 25.24 3.70 -3.15
C GLN A 525 24.46 3.87 -4.48
N ASP A 526 23.24 3.35 -4.56
CA ASP A 526 22.44 3.23 -5.78
C ASP A 526 21.32 4.27 -5.90
N ILE A 527 21.54 5.51 -5.42
CA ILE A 527 20.54 6.56 -5.63
C ILE A 527 20.46 6.92 -7.11
N LYS A 528 19.25 6.84 -7.68
CA LYS A 528 18.94 7.30 -9.03
C LYS A 528 18.60 8.80 -9.02
N LEU A 529 18.88 9.48 -10.10
CA LEU A 529 18.37 10.83 -10.36
C LEU A 529 16.93 10.76 -10.86
N PHE A 530 16.19 11.84 -10.71
CA PHE A 530 14.84 11.98 -11.25
C PHE A 530 14.89 12.38 -12.72
N ASP A 531 13.86 12.03 -13.47
CA ASP A 531 13.67 12.49 -14.88
C ASP A 531 13.25 13.96 -14.87
N ASP A 532 14.23 14.82 -14.62
CA ASP A 532 14.06 16.25 -14.45
C ASP A 532 15.36 16.99 -14.78
N THR A 533 15.37 18.32 -14.79
CA THR A 533 16.60 19.08 -15.01
C THR A 533 17.66 18.79 -13.95
N ILE A 534 18.93 19.02 -14.26
CA ILE A 534 20.02 18.93 -13.27
C ILE A 534 19.75 19.87 -12.10
N LEU A 535 19.25 21.08 -12.38
CA LEU A 535 18.91 22.05 -11.34
C LEU A 535 17.84 21.52 -10.40
N GLU A 536 16.76 20.95 -10.92
CA GLU A 536 15.67 20.39 -10.14
C GLU A 536 16.11 19.14 -9.37
N ASN A 537 16.97 18.29 -9.96
CA ASN A 537 17.61 17.19 -9.26
C ASN A 537 18.44 17.66 -8.05
N ILE A 538 19.15 18.79 -8.13
CA ILE A 538 19.94 19.35 -7.02
C ILE A 538 19.02 20.01 -5.99
N THR A 539 18.04 20.80 -6.45
CA THR A 539 17.23 21.64 -5.57
C THR A 539 16.04 20.94 -4.96
N LEU A 540 15.43 19.97 -5.70
CA LEU A 540 14.18 19.30 -5.30
C LEU A 540 13.09 20.28 -4.88
N GLY A 541 12.87 21.33 -5.71
CA GLY A 541 11.89 22.39 -5.47
C GLY A 541 12.30 23.42 -4.39
N ARG A 542 13.55 23.41 -3.91
CA ARG A 542 14.11 24.39 -2.99
C ARG A 542 14.96 25.42 -3.74
N LYS A 543 15.39 26.48 -3.05
CA LYS A 543 16.43 27.36 -3.59
C LYS A 543 17.78 26.68 -3.57
N LEU A 544 18.61 26.96 -4.57
CA LEU A 544 20.00 26.52 -4.61
C LEU A 544 20.80 27.19 -3.47
N ASN A 545 21.27 26.42 -2.50
CA ASN A 545 21.95 26.88 -1.29
C ASN A 545 23.18 26.04 -0.99
N LEU A 546 24.06 25.89 -1.99
CA LEU A 546 25.34 25.21 -1.81
C LEU A 546 26.35 26.14 -1.19
N ARG A 547 27.20 25.62 -0.25
CA ARG A 547 28.30 26.38 0.34
C ARG A 547 29.39 26.65 -0.71
N ARG A 548 30.14 27.73 -0.50
CA ARG A 548 31.01 28.38 -1.50
C ARG A 548 32.01 27.45 -2.17
N ASN A 549 32.80 26.70 -1.39
CA ASN A 549 33.91 25.93 -1.96
C ASN A 549 33.40 24.77 -2.81
N PHE A 550 32.37 24.03 -2.36
CA PHE A 550 31.79 22.95 -3.12
C PHE A 550 31.05 23.47 -4.37
N LYS A 551 30.35 24.60 -4.23
CA LYS A 551 29.69 25.25 -5.38
C LYS A 551 30.69 25.60 -6.48
N MET A 552 31.83 26.20 -6.13
CA MET A 552 32.91 26.51 -7.09
C MET A 552 33.42 25.26 -7.81
N VAL A 553 33.66 24.17 -7.07
CA VAL A 553 34.09 22.90 -7.67
C VAL A 553 33.07 22.35 -8.65
N LEU A 554 31.79 22.40 -8.30
CA LEU A 554 30.71 21.94 -9.17
C LEU A 554 30.62 22.77 -10.45
N GLU A 555 30.63 24.10 -10.34
CA GLU A 555 30.57 25.04 -11.46
C GLU A 555 31.80 24.91 -12.40
N GLU A 556 32.99 24.77 -11.84
CA GLU A 556 34.20 24.53 -12.64
C GLU A 556 34.16 23.22 -13.42
N GLU A 557 33.74 22.12 -12.80
CA GLU A 557 33.67 20.83 -13.47
C GLU A 557 32.54 20.82 -14.53
N PHE A 558 31.40 21.45 -14.28
CA PHE A 558 30.32 21.59 -15.26
C PHE A 558 30.76 22.47 -16.44
N LYS A 559 31.44 23.59 -16.19
CA LYS A 559 31.97 24.46 -17.24
C LYS A 559 33.02 23.74 -18.11
N LYS A 560 33.94 22.97 -17.53
CA LYS A 560 34.94 22.18 -18.28
C LYS A 560 34.30 21.17 -19.22
N LYS A 561 33.13 20.66 -18.87
CA LYS A 561 32.42 19.63 -19.64
C LYS A 561 31.26 20.17 -20.49
N GLY A 562 31.01 21.47 -20.47
CA GLY A 562 29.91 22.10 -21.19
C GLY A 562 28.50 21.68 -20.67
N ILE A 563 28.38 21.34 -19.38
CA ILE A 563 27.13 20.90 -18.77
C ILE A 563 26.35 22.11 -18.27
N ASP A 564 25.11 22.29 -18.77
CA ASP A 564 24.15 23.28 -18.28
C ASP A 564 23.23 22.69 -17.22
N TYR A 565 22.86 23.48 -16.24
CA TYR A 565 21.89 23.11 -15.19
C TYR A 565 20.48 22.79 -15.73
N ASN A 566 20.13 23.30 -16.93
CA ASN A 566 18.84 23.06 -17.59
C ASN A 566 18.79 21.75 -18.39
N ILE A 567 19.88 20.99 -18.49
CA ILE A 567 19.89 19.69 -19.17
C ILE A 567 18.95 18.74 -18.44
N LEU A 568 18.03 18.12 -19.18
CA LEU A 568 17.17 17.05 -18.69
C LEU A 568 18.00 15.78 -18.49
N VAL A 569 17.87 15.20 -17.32
CA VAL A 569 18.47 13.92 -16.96
C VAL A 569 17.48 12.82 -17.32
N ASP A 570 17.90 11.88 -18.17
CA ASP A 570 17.14 10.67 -18.46
C ASP A 570 17.62 9.55 -17.54
N SER A 571 16.75 9.06 -16.70
CA SER A 571 17.05 7.97 -15.76
C SER A 571 17.31 6.63 -16.45
N ALA A 572 16.78 6.43 -17.65
CA ALA A 572 16.92 5.18 -18.42
C ALA A 572 18.22 5.14 -19.23
N ASN A 573 18.60 6.27 -19.84
CA ASN A 573 19.80 6.43 -20.66
C ASN A 573 20.53 7.69 -20.21
N SER A 574 21.15 7.64 -19.04
CA SER A 574 21.82 8.81 -18.48
C SER A 574 22.85 9.34 -19.50
N ASN A 575 22.57 10.52 -20.04
CA ASN A 575 23.46 11.31 -20.87
C ASN A 575 24.66 11.88 -20.06
N LEU A 576 24.76 11.48 -18.79
CA LEU A 576 25.77 11.90 -17.83
C LEU A 576 26.71 10.74 -17.49
N SER A 577 27.99 11.03 -17.35
CA SER A 577 28.96 10.06 -16.83
C SER A 577 28.70 9.73 -15.36
N GLY A 578 29.18 8.58 -14.90
CA GLY A 578 29.06 8.19 -13.50
C GLY A 578 29.66 9.21 -12.50
N GLY A 579 30.71 9.95 -12.91
CA GLY A 579 31.30 11.03 -12.12
C GLY A 579 30.39 12.25 -12.00
N GLU A 580 29.70 12.64 -13.08
CA GLU A 580 28.75 13.74 -13.08
C GLU A 580 27.51 13.41 -12.23
N ILE A 581 27.00 12.20 -12.37
CA ILE A 581 25.90 11.69 -11.53
C ILE A 581 26.30 11.76 -10.07
N ALA A 582 27.54 11.37 -9.70
CA ALA A 582 28.02 11.46 -8.33
C ALA A 582 28.10 12.91 -7.82
N LEU A 583 28.58 13.85 -8.64
CA LEU A 583 28.61 15.26 -8.29
C LEU A 583 27.21 15.83 -8.05
N ILE A 584 26.26 15.52 -8.94
CA ILE A 584 24.86 15.95 -8.81
C ILE A 584 24.24 15.36 -7.52
N LYS A 585 24.46 14.08 -7.22
CA LYS A 585 23.99 13.43 -6.00
C LYS A 585 24.58 14.09 -4.74
N ILE A 586 25.86 14.39 -4.74
CA ILE A 586 26.52 15.10 -3.63
C ILE A 586 25.91 16.50 -3.50
N ALA A 587 25.75 17.25 -4.61
CA ALA A 587 25.12 18.56 -4.63
C ALA A 587 23.69 18.53 -4.08
N GLN A 588 22.88 17.56 -4.51
CA GLN A 588 21.51 17.35 -4.04
C GLN A 588 21.44 17.21 -2.51
N VAL A 589 22.36 16.46 -1.93
CA VAL A 589 22.42 16.24 -0.48
C VAL A 589 22.91 17.48 0.24
N LEU A 590 23.98 18.12 -0.26
CA LEU A 590 24.57 19.32 0.35
C LEU A 590 23.68 20.56 0.23
N ASN A 591 22.71 20.57 -0.67
CA ASN A 591 21.67 21.61 -0.77
C ASN A 591 20.62 21.51 0.32
N ASN A 592 20.64 20.46 1.15
CA ASN A 592 19.74 20.30 2.29
C ASN A 592 20.38 20.82 3.58
N ASP A 593 19.53 21.13 4.56
CA ASP A 593 19.97 21.44 5.91
C ASP A 593 20.07 20.16 6.74
N PHE A 594 21.26 19.86 7.26
CA PHE A 594 21.57 18.66 8.05
C PHE A 594 22.60 18.97 9.14
N ASP A 595 22.65 18.11 10.16
CA ASP A 595 23.70 18.12 11.17
C ASP A 595 24.72 17.01 10.94
N MET A 596 24.26 15.90 10.35
CA MET A 596 25.12 14.80 9.96
C MET A 596 24.76 14.30 8.55
N VAL A 597 25.78 14.02 7.76
CA VAL A 597 25.64 13.36 6.45
C VAL A 597 26.54 12.13 6.36
N ILE A 598 26.02 11.08 5.75
CA ILE A 598 26.73 9.82 5.53
C ILE A 598 26.68 9.51 4.03
N PHE A 599 27.85 9.46 3.41
CA PHE A 599 28.02 9.09 2.02
C PHE A 599 28.49 7.64 1.92
N ASP A 600 27.66 6.74 1.40
CA ASP A 600 28.00 5.32 1.22
C ASP A 600 28.49 5.08 -0.21
N GLU A 601 29.80 4.94 -0.38
CA GLU A 601 30.50 4.73 -1.66
C GLU A 601 30.17 5.75 -2.77
N THR A 602 29.58 6.90 -2.44
CA THR A 602 29.07 7.90 -3.40
C THR A 602 30.19 8.52 -4.25
N THR A 603 31.43 8.56 -3.75
CA THR A 603 32.60 9.09 -4.49
C THR A 603 33.32 8.04 -5.33
N SER A 604 32.81 6.79 -5.37
CA SER A 604 33.48 5.67 -6.04
C SER A 604 33.61 5.83 -7.56
N SER A 605 32.73 6.61 -8.19
CA SER A 605 32.77 6.91 -9.62
C SER A 605 33.63 8.14 -9.99
N LEU A 606 34.11 8.90 -8.99
CA LEU A 606 35.04 10.01 -9.23
C LEU A 606 36.48 9.51 -9.42
N ASP A 607 37.23 10.18 -10.31
CA ASP A 607 38.65 9.97 -10.37
C ASP A 607 39.36 10.47 -9.08
N THR A 608 40.58 10.00 -8.82
CA THR A 608 41.29 10.27 -7.57
C THR A 608 41.60 11.75 -7.36
N ARG A 609 41.81 12.53 -8.44
CA ARG A 609 42.11 13.96 -8.38
C ARG A 609 40.85 14.75 -8.03
N LEU A 610 39.74 14.48 -8.73
CA LEU A 610 38.47 15.14 -8.48
C LEU A 610 37.91 14.76 -7.12
N GLU A 611 37.99 13.48 -6.72
CA GLU A 611 37.66 13.05 -5.33
C GLU A 611 38.38 13.86 -4.27
N LYS A 612 39.68 14.08 -4.44
CA LYS A 612 40.46 14.90 -3.49
C LYS A 612 39.95 16.34 -3.40
N ILE A 613 39.67 16.96 -4.55
CA ILE A 613 39.14 18.33 -4.63
C ILE A 613 37.76 18.42 -3.93
N VAL A 614 36.86 17.52 -4.25
CA VAL A 614 35.53 17.43 -3.66
C VAL A 614 35.58 17.20 -2.16
N LEU A 615 36.40 16.26 -1.68
CA LEU A 615 36.57 15.99 -0.25
C LEU A 615 37.11 17.18 0.50
N ASN A 616 38.09 17.92 -0.07
CA ASN A 616 38.62 19.14 0.53
C ASN A 616 37.54 20.24 0.60
N ALA A 617 36.82 20.47 -0.46
CA ALA A 617 35.73 21.46 -0.49
C ALA A 617 34.65 21.16 0.57
N ILE A 618 34.21 19.92 0.65
CA ILE A 618 33.21 19.49 1.67
C ILE A 618 33.79 19.67 3.08
N LYS A 619 35.04 19.30 3.29
CA LYS A 619 35.72 19.44 4.61
C LYS A 619 35.81 20.88 5.05
N GLU A 620 36.13 21.80 4.16
CA GLU A 620 36.24 23.24 4.47
C GLU A 620 34.87 23.86 4.70
N ASP A 621 33.90 23.52 3.86
CA ASP A 621 32.52 24.07 3.94
C ASP A 621 31.75 23.57 5.16
N TYR A 622 31.90 22.30 5.55
CA TYR A 622 31.08 21.65 6.57
C TYR A 622 31.87 21.30 7.86
N LYS A 623 32.81 22.21 8.29
CA LYS A 623 33.55 22.08 9.54
C LYS A 623 32.68 22.06 10.80
N ASP A 624 31.48 22.57 10.69
CA ASP A 624 30.48 22.66 11.75
C ASP A 624 29.52 21.44 11.77
N LYS A 625 29.71 20.47 10.88
CA LYS A 625 28.84 19.30 10.74
C LYS A 625 29.59 17.98 10.98
N ILE A 626 28.87 16.90 11.15
CA ILE A 626 29.41 15.54 11.17
C ILE A 626 29.32 15.00 9.73
N VAL A 627 30.46 14.74 9.11
CA VAL A 627 30.51 14.20 7.75
C VAL A 627 31.21 12.86 7.77
N VAL A 628 30.50 11.83 7.28
CA VAL A 628 30.98 10.45 7.26
C VAL A 628 31.04 9.94 5.84
N PHE A 629 32.19 9.40 5.45
CA PHE A 629 32.34 8.66 4.20
C PHE A 629 32.57 7.18 4.49
N ILE A 630 31.85 6.33 3.81
CA ILE A 630 32.09 4.90 3.76
C ILE A 630 32.80 4.61 2.46
N SER A 631 34.03 4.09 2.51
CA SER A 631 34.80 3.74 1.32
C SER A 631 35.75 2.60 1.60
N HIS A 632 35.97 1.76 0.60
CA HIS A 632 37.04 0.75 0.63
C HIS A 632 38.33 1.25 -0.03
N ARG A 633 38.31 2.43 -0.66
CA ARG A 633 39.50 3.05 -1.29
C ARG A 633 40.52 3.48 -0.24
N ASN A 634 41.79 3.38 -0.59
CA ASN A 634 42.91 3.77 0.27
C ASN A 634 43.48 5.17 -0.04
N TYR A 635 42.98 5.82 -1.08
CA TYR A 635 43.42 7.17 -1.47
C TYR A 635 42.79 8.23 -0.54
N ASN A 636 43.45 9.37 -0.45
CA ASN A 636 42.99 10.58 0.26
C ASN A 636 42.65 10.39 1.75
N THR A 637 43.11 9.30 2.38
CA THR A 637 42.78 8.98 3.79
C THR A 637 43.32 10.02 4.77
N TYR A 638 44.40 10.75 4.43
CA TYR A 638 45.01 11.81 5.25
C TYR A 638 44.10 13.04 5.42
N LEU A 639 43.06 13.18 4.62
CA LEU A 639 42.11 14.29 4.73
C LEU A 639 41.16 14.12 5.92
N PHE A 640 40.95 12.91 6.39
CA PHE A 640 39.99 12.60 7.45
C PHE A 640 40.57 12.85 8.83
N ASN A 641 39.71 13.32 9.75
CA ASN A 641 40.10 13.56 11.15
C ASN A 641 40.09 12.27 11.96
N LYS A 642 39.18 11.37 11.62
CA LYS A 642 38.98 10.06 12.26
C LYS A 642 38.87 8.95 11.21
N ILE A 643 39.46 7.81 11.51
CA ILE A 643 39.31 6.60 10.68
C ILE A 643 38.86 5.46 11.59
N ILE A 644 37.73 4.87 11.22
CA ILE A 644 37.10 3.74 11.90
C ILE A 644 37.19 2.53 10.98
N LYS A 645 37.76 1.42 11.47
CA LYS A 645 37.84 0.17 10.73
C LYS A 645 36.86 -0.84 11.30
N ILE A 646 35.98 -1.38 10.43
CA ILE A 646 35.11 -2.50 10.77
C ILE A 646 35.76 -3.77 10.20
N LYS A 647 36.24 -4.64 11.08
CA LYS A 647 36.84 -5.92 10.74
C LYS A 647 36.32 -6.99 11.70
N ASP A 648 36.10 -8.21 11.21
CA ASP A 648 35.65 -9.35 12.02
C ASP A 648 34.39 -9.05 12.86
N LYS A 649 33.44 -8.32 12.25
CA LYS A 649 32.17 -7.87 12.85
C LYS A 649 32.34 -6.85 14.00
N LYS A 650 33.55 -6.39 14.29
CA LYS A 650 33.90 -5.41 15.34
C LYS A 650 34.34 -4.08 14.72
N GLY A 651 33.95 -2.97 15.31
CA GLY A 651 34.36 -1.62 14.88
C GLY A 651 35.30 -0.99 15.87
N ARG A 652 36.51 -0.65 15.42
CA ARG A 652 37.51 0.02 16.24
C ARG A 652 38.01 1.30 15.55
N MET A 653 38.21 2.36 16.36
CA MET A 653 38.86 3.59 15.92
C MET A 653 40.35 3.36 15.81
N ILE A 654 40.93 3.57 14.62
CA ILE A 654 42.36 3.38 14.36
C ILE A 654 43.13 4.70 14.53
N TYR A 655 42.54 5.83 14.11
CA TYR A 655 43.19 7.12 14.09
C TYR A 655 42.23 8.25 14.51
N ASP A 656 42.72 9.13 15.42
CA ASP A 656 41.98 10.31 15.87
C ASP A 656 42.93 11.50 15.99
N LYS A 657 42.90 12.39 15.01
CA LYS A 657 43.76 13.58 14.94
C LYS A 657 43.47 14.58 16.08
N THR A 658 42.26 14.59 16.61
CA THR A 658 41.85 15.50 17.69
C THR A 658 42.51 15.12 19.02
N LYS A 659 42.66 13.82 19.30
CA LYS A 659 43.36 13.32 20.49
C LYS A 659 44.85 13.56 20.43
N THR A 660 45.49 13.41 19.26
CA THR A 660 46.93 13.67 19.08
C THR A 660 47.26 15.13 19.29
N LYS A 661 46.43 16.09 18.88
CA LYS A 661 46.63 17.52 19.18
C LYS A 661 46.51 17.84 20.68
N ARG A 662 45.56 17.21 21.42
CA ARG A 662 45.40 17.38 22.87
C ARG A 662 46.63 16.85 23.64
N ILE A 663 47.14 15.68 23.27
CA ILE A 663 48.34 15.11 23.90
C ILE A 663 49.54 15.99 23.64
N LYS A 664 49.74 16.57 22.44
CA LYS A 664 50.78 17.54 22.15
C LYS A 664 50.61 18.84 22.95
N LYS A 665 49.37 19.33 23.15
CA LYS A 665 49.07 20.55 23.91
C LYS A 665 49.28 20.34 25.43
N ILE A 666 48.98 19.15 25.95
CA ILE A 666 49.22 18.80 27.36
C ILE A 666 50.72 18.59 27.61
N LYS A 667 51.46 17.93 26.70
CA LYS A 667 52.92 17.81 26.80
C LYS A 667 53.60 19.17 26.66
N GLY A 668 53.12 20.06 25.78
CA GLY A 668 53.66 21.42 25.63
C GLY A 668 53.47 22.32 26.87
N ARG A 669 52.37 22.16 27.64
CA ARG A 669 52.13 22.90 28.89
C ARG A 669 52.98 22.36 30.08
N ARG A 670 53.27 21.07 30.18
CA ARG A 670 54.14 20.50 31.22
C ARG A 670 55.62 20.82 30.99
N PHE A 671 56.09 21.06 29.77
CA PHE A 671 57.50 21.38 29.48
C PHE A 671 57.87 22.85 29.69
N LYS A 672 56.91 23.75 29.91
CA LYS A 672 57.24 25.16 30.23
C LYS A 672 57.50 25.41 31.68
N TRP A 673 57.40 24.37 32.55
CA TRP A 673 57.60 24.56 34.02
C TRP A 673 58.83 23.88 34.60
N LEU A 674 59.67 23.21 33.82
CA LEU A 674 60.91 22.59 34.32
C LEU A 674 62.07 22.99 33.38
N GLY A 675 62.70 24.12 33.77
CA GLY A 675 63.91 24.56 33.16
C GLY A 675 65.06 23.61 33.49
N ASN A 676 65.91 23.36 32.50
CA ASN A 676 67.33 23.03 32.57
C ASN A 676 67.86 21.80 33.35
N ARG A 677 67.22 20.64 33.33
CA ARG A 677 67.94 19.44 33.86
C ARG A 677 67.59 18.06 33.22
N TRP A 678 67.11 17.97 31.97
CA TRP A 678 66.78 16.66 31.42
C TRP A 678 67.17 16.51 29.93
N TYR A 679 68.46 16.58 29.61
CA TYR A 679 68.89 16.36 28.22
C TYR A 679 69.37 14.92 27.92
N TYR A 680 69.46 14.02 28.92
CA TYR A 680 70.00 12.66 28.71
C TYR A 680 69.03 11.50 28.80
N SER A 681 67.77 11.73 29.11
CA SER A 681 66.76 10.64 29.18
C SER A 681 65.86 10.52 27.93
N ARG A 682 66.09 11.34 26.92
CA ARG A 682 65.19 11.48 25.77
C ARG A 682 65.22 10.35 24.72
N ARG A 683 66.34 9.58 24.69
CA ARG A 683 66.49 8.56 23.63
C ARG A 683 65.91 7.18 24.00
N ASN A 684 65.82 6.83 25.24
CA ASN A 684 65.41 5.48 25.65
C ASN A 684 63.94 5.33 25.96
N PHE A 685 63.18 6.41 26.25
CA PHE A 685 61.76 6.30 26.56
C PHE A 685 60.84 6.34 25.29
N CYS A 686 61.30 7.01 24.24
CA CYS A 686 60.56 7.03 22.97
C CYS A 686 60.68 5.73 22.14
N ARG A 687 61.80 4.99 22.30
CA ARG A 687 62.01 3.74 21.55
C ARG A 687 61.27 2.56 22.15
N ARG A 688 61.01 2.49 23.45
CA ARG A 688 60.32 1.34 24.07
C ARG A 688 58.80 1.37 23.96
N ASN A 689 58.17 2.53 23.88
CA ASN A 689 56.69 2.59 23.80
C ASN A 689 56.12 2.68 22.37
N ILE A 690 56.93 3.00 21.37
CA ILE A 690 56.49 3.02 19.96
C ILE A 690 56.63 1.63 19.32
N TRP A 691 57.59 0.82 19.79
CA TRP A 691 57.82 -0.54 19.24
C TRP A 691 56.94 -1.63 19.84
N ARG A 692 56.33 -1.44 20.99
CA ARG A 692 55.39 -2.44 21.55
C ARG A 692 53.99 -2.39 20.90
N ASN A 693 53.63 -1.32 20.25
CA ASN A 693 52.32 -1.23 19.55
C ASN A 693 52.38 -1.49 18.04
N CYS A 694 53.56 -1.76 17.46
CA CYS A 694 53.73 -2.08 16.05
C CYS A 694 54.07 -3.56 15.75
N LYS A 695 54.18 -4.41 16.76
CA LYS A 695 54.49 -5.84 16.56
C LYS A 695 53.29 -6.82 16.71
N THR A 696 52.08 -6.28 16.90
CA THR A 696 50.87 -7.11 16.90
C THR A 696 49.84 -6.50 15.96
N ILE A 697 50.09 -6.55 14.67
CA ILE A 697 49.14 -6.64 13.56
C ILE A 697 49.82 -7.46 12.47
#